data_98df070ae1fc59c0cc5c09a959e0ecdb
#
_entry.id   98df070ae1fc59c0cc5c09a959e0ecdb
#
_cell.length_a   1.000
_cell.length_b   1.000
_cell.length_c   1.000
_cell.angle_alpha   90.00
_cell.angle_beta   90.00
_cell.angle_gamma   90.00
#
_symmetry.space_group_name_H-M   'P 1'
#
loop_
_entity.id
_entity.type
_entity.pdbx_description
1 polymer ?
#
loop_
_entity_poly.entity_id
_entity_poly.type
_entity_poly.pdbx_seq_one_letter_code
_entity_poly.pdbx_strand_id
1 'polypeptide(L)'
;MEDTKTCLEKQPLSQEMLEKMNAYWRAANYLSAGQLYLLDNPLLKEPFTMDQIKKKIVGHWGTVPGQNFIYVHCNREIKRYDLDMILLSGPGHGGNFLIANTYLEGSYSEVYPNISQDEEGMKKMFKQFSFPCGVPSHCAPETPGSINEGGELGYSIAHAFGAVFDNPDLIATVVVGDGEAETGPLATSWQSNKFLNPVTDGAVLPILHLNGYKISNPTIFSRISHEEVENFFKGCGWKPYFVEGDDPMTMHKKMAETMDTVIEEIKAIQKNARENNDPERPVWPMIVLRTPKGWTGPKVVDGQQIEGSFRAHQVPLTMESPEHLELLKEWLESYHPEELFDENGHLIPELAELAPKGDARLGANPHANGGLLLKDLRLPDFRSYGIEVEPGKTKAQDMIELGGYIRDIFELNEENKNFRIFGPDESMSNRLYKVFETQNRDWNAGLLDTDDCLARNGRIMDGMLSEHMCEGWLEGYLLTGRHGFFASYEAFIRIVDSMAAQHAKWLKVCNQLSWRQPIASLNFILTSNVWQQDHNGFTHQDPGFLDHIANKKADVVRMYLPPDANCLLSCFDHCIKSKNYVNAIVASKHPSCQWLSMEQAVKHCTQGIGIWDWASNDCGEEPDVVMACCGDTPTLETMAAVTILRDEMPELKIRVVNVVDLFKMESDHKHPHGLSDAEYDAIFTKDKPIIFAFHGYPTLIHELTYERNNHNISVHGYQEEGTITTPFDMRVQNQIDRFNLVKDAIMHLPQLGNKGSFLIQKMNDKLVEHKQYIAEYGQDLEEIRNWEWHK
;
A
#
# COMPACT_ATOMS: atom_id res chain seq x y z
N MET A 1 39.08 11.89 27.46
CA MET A 1 38.64 13.09 28.20
C MET A 1 39.49 14.24 27.72
N GLU A 2 39.09 14.90 26.71
CA GLU A 2 39.54 16.19 26.14
C GLU A 2 39.17 16.19 24.68
N ASP A 3 38.00 16.75 24.37
CA ASP A 3 37.63 17.39 23.12
C ASP A 3 36.13 17.73 23.06
N THR A 4 35.65 18.28 24.20
CA THR A 4 34.29 18.84 24.30
C THR A 4 34.34 20.35 24.62
N LYS A 5 35.18 21.09 23.93
CA LYS A 5 35.20 22.56 24.08
C LYS A 5 35.73 23.21 22.83
N THR A 6 34.89 23.28 21.82
CA THR A 6 34.87 24.37 20.82
C THR A 6 33.66 24.24 19.93
N CYS A 7 32.48 24.06 20.48
CA CYS A 7 31.26 24.49 19.80
C CYS A 7 31.07 25.96 20.21
N LEU A 8 31.57 26.85 19.38
CA LEU A 8 31.29 28.26 19.47
C LEU A 8 29.78 28.47 19.42
N GLU A 9 29.28 29.31 20.31
CA GLU A 9 27.94 29.88 20.36
C GLU A 9 27.55 30.50 18.99
N LYS A 10 27.26 29.68 17.96
CA LYS A 10 26.44 30.10 16.86
C LYS A 10 25.04 30.22 17.44
N GLN A 11 24.55 31.42 17.74
CA GLN A 11 23.14 31.62 17.96
C GLN A 11 22.47 31.35 16.61
N PRO A 12 21.76 30.24 16.42
CA PRO A 12 21.21 29.85 15.12
C PRO A 12 20.05 30.77 14.70
N LEU A 13 19.46 31.49 15.65
CA LEU A 13 18.37 32.42 15.46
C LEU A 13 18.69 33.79 16.06
N SER A 14 18.51 34.85 15.27
CA SER A 14 18.40 36.20 15.82
C SER A 14 17.12 36.30 16.68
N GLN A 15 17.06 37.28 17.60
CA GLN A 15 15.87 37.50 18.41
C GLN A 15 14.64 37.77 17.53
N GLU A 16 14.80 38.56 16.46
CA GLU A 16 13.73 38.86 15.49
C GLU A 16 13.23 37.57 14.78
N MET A 17 14.14 36.73 14.31
CA MET A 17 13.76 35.47 13.64
C MET A 17 13.05 34.52 14.62
N LEU A 18 13.50 34.45 15.85
CA LEU A 18 12.89 33.65 16.90
C LEU A 18 11.43 34.11 17.17
N GLU A 19 11.21 35.42 17.25
CA GLU A 19 9.88 36.00 17.46
C GLU A 19 8.97 35.73 16.24
N LYS A 20 9.47 35.86 15.02
CA LYS A 20 8.72 35.55 13.79
C LYS A 20 8.36 34.06 13.70
N MET A 21 9.30 33.16 14.01
CA MET A 21 9.01 31.69 14.00
C MET A 21 7.96 31.33 15.05
N ASN A 22 8.06 31.90 16.24
CA ASN A 22 7.06 31.67 17.27
C ASN A 22 5.68 32.24 16.86
N ALA A 23 5.64 33.41 16.20
CA ALA A 23 4.41 34.00 15.69
C ALA A 23 3.79 33.12 14.57
N TYR A 24 4.58 32.63 13.63
CA TYR A 24 4.11 31.68 12.59
C TYR A 24 3.55 30.38 13.21
N TRP A 25 4.23 29.82 14.22
CA TRP A 25 3.76 28.67 14.95
C TRP A 25 2.43 28.94 15.68
N ARG A 26 2.28 30.12 16.32
CA ARG A 26 1.00 30.56 16.92
C ARG A 26 -0.10 30.66 15.86
N ALA A 27 0.21 31.17 14.65
CA ALA A 27 -0.74 31.23 13.55
C ALA A 27 -1.20 29.81 13.12
N ALA A 28 -0.27 28.87 12.96
CA ALA A 28 -0.60 27.49 12.65
C ALA A 28 -1.45 26.83 13.75
N ASN A 29 -1.14 27.04 15.01
CA ASN A 29 -1.92 26.55 16.16
C ASN A 29 -3.32 27.17 16.21
N TYR A 30 -3.42 28.50 16.00
CA TYR A 30 -4.70 29.21 15.92
C TYR A 30 -5.60 28.63 14.83
N LEU A 31 -5.07 28.51 13.61
CA LEU A 31 -5.81 27.93 12.48
C LEU A 31 -6.19 26.47 12.75
N SER A 32 -5.33 25.72 13.41
CA SER A 32 -5.61 24.32 13.75
C SER A 32 -6.72 24.21 14.82
N ALA A 33 -6.73 25.07 15.82
CA ALA A 33 -7.80 25.13 16.83
C ALA A 33 -9.11 25.64 16.21
N GLY A 34 -9.07 26.68 15.37
CA GLY A 34 -10.23 27.19 14.65
C GLY A 34 -10.91 26.11 13.78
N GLN A 35 -10.13 25.25 13.09
CA GLN A 35 -10.67 24.12 12.33
C GLN A 35 -11.45 23.12 13.19
N LEU A 36 -11.10 22.95 14.44
CA LEU A 36 -11.83 22.07 15.36
C LEU A 36 -13.19 22.64 15.74
N TYR A 37 -13.25 23.94 16.03
CA TYR A 37 -14.39 24.52 16.75
C TYR A 37 -15.23 25.52 15.92
N LEU A 38 -14.62 26.35 15.08
CA LEU A 38 -15.30 27.53 14.53
C LEU A 38 -16.07 27.26 13.24
N LEU A 39 -17.27 27.85 13.14
CA LEU A 39 -18.06 27.98 11.91
C LEU A 39 -17.98 29.39 11.36
N ASP A 40 -17.80 30.38 12.22
CA ASP A 40 -17.83 31.80 11.88
C ASP A 40 -16.88 32.60 12.79
N ASN A 41 -16.73 33.90 12.54
CA ASN A 41 -15.92 34.86 13.31
C ASN A 41 -14.45 34.40 13.43
N PRO A 42 -13.78 34.08 12.29
CA PRO A 42 -12.45 33.47 12.29
C PRO A 42 -11.34 34.39 12.81
N LEU A 43 -11.61 35.67 13.00
CA LEU A 43 -10.69 36.68 13.55
C LEU A 43 -11.12 37.22 14.92
N LEU A 44 -12.15 36.64 15.54
CA LEU A 44 -12.70 37.05 16.83
C LEU A 44 -13.13 38.51 16.92
N LYS A 45 -13.54 39.12 15.80
CA LYS A 45 -13.95 40.52 15.71
C LYS A 45 -15.33 40.82 16.31
N GLU A 46 -16.20 39.79 16.30
CA GLU A 46 -17.55 39.88 16.84
C GLU A 46 -17.62 39.28 18.24
N PRO A 47 -18.66 39.61 19.05
CA PRO A 47 -18.88 38.96 20.32
C PRO A 47 -18.94 37.43 20.15
N PHE A 48 -18.16 36.70 20.95
CA PHE A 48 -18.02 35.24 20.82
C PHE A 48 -19.26 34.53 21.37
N THR A 49 -19.91 33.71 20.55
CA THR A 49 -21.18 33.07 20.89
C THR A 49 -21.23 31.62 20.42
N MET A 50 -22.11 30.81 21.05
CA MET A 50 -22.28 29.38 20.66
C MET A 50 -22.75 29.18 19.24
N ASP A 51 -23.37 30.14 18.58
CA ASP A 51 -23.82 30.02 17.19
C ASP A 51 -22.66 30.01 16.20
N GLN A 52 -21.50 30.50 16.61
CA GLN A 52 -20.25 30.49 15.82
C GLN A 52 -19.49 29.16 15.95
N ILE A 53 -19.96 28.25 16.81
CA ILE A 53 -19.30 26.97 17.12
C ILE A 53 -19.97 25.82 16.39
N LYS A 54 -19.18 24.84 15.94
CA LYS A 54 -19.67 23.61 15.35
C LYS A 54 -20.54 22.83 16.34
N LYS A 55 -21.69 22.34 15.87
CA LYS A 55 -22.57 21.50 16.69
C LYS A 55 -21.98 20.13 16.99
N LYS A 56 -21.15 19.59 16.09
CA LYS A 56 -20.41 18.36 16.27
C LYS A 56 -18.93 18.67 16.12
N ILE A 57 -18.20 18.60 17.23
CA ILE A 57 -16.77 18.86 17.31
C ILE A 57 -16.05 17.53 17.18
N VAL A 58 -15.23 17.37 16.13
CA VAL A 58 -14.49 16.14 15.84
C VAL A 58 -13.09 16.50 15.37
N GLY A 59 -12.10 15.84 15.94
CA GLY A 59 -10.68 15.95 15.58
C GLY A 59 -9.79 15.72 16.79
N HIS A 60 -8.51 15.99 16.61
CA HIS A 60 -7.50 15.74 17.62
C HIS A 60 -6.61 16.96 17.79
N TRP A 61 -6.26 17.26 19.04
CA TRP A 61 -5.38 18.36 19.38
C TRP A 61 -4.00 17.89 19.84
N GLY A 62 -3.94 16.74 20.50
CA GLY A 62 -2.81 16.30 21.31
C GLY A 62 -1.45 16.31 20.61
N THR A 63 -1.38 15.98 19.33
CA THR A 63 -0.14 15.97 18.55
C THR A 63 0.08 17.22 17.71
N VAL A 64 -0.96 18.02 17.49
CA VAL A 64 -1.00 19.13 16.53
C VAL A 64 0.05 20.22 16.79
N PRO A 65 0.20 20.75 18.02
CA PRO A 65 1.18 21.79 18.26
C PRO A 65 2.63 21.37 17.99
N GLY A 66 2.98 20.12 18.33
CA GLY A 66 4.29 19.57 18.03
C GLY A 66 4.52 19.39 16.52
N GLN A 67 3.50 18.97 15.76
CA GLN A 67 3.61 18.86 14.31
C GLN A 67 3.70 20.23 13.63
N ASN A 68 2.92 21.22 14.07
CA ASN A 68 3.06 22.62 13.64
C ASN A 68 4.46 23.16 13.92
N PHE A 69 5.01 22.84 15.08
CA PHE A 69 6.36 23.23 15.48
C PHE A 69 7.41 22.64 14.52
N ILE A 70 7.33 21.35 14.19
CA ILE A 70 8.22 20.69 13.24
C ILE A 70 8.10 21.33 11.86
N TYR A 71 6.88 21.61 11.38
CA TYR A 71 6.64 22.22 10.06
C TYR A 71 7.34 23.57 9.90
N VAL A 72 7.22 24.45 10.90
CA VAL A 72 7.87 25.77 10.90
C VAL A 72 9.39 25.64 10.82
N HIS A 73 9.98 24.66 11.52
CA HIS A 73 11.41 24.40 11.45
C HIS A 73 11.82 23.80 10.10
N CYS A 74 11.02 22.90 9.50
CA CYS A 74 11.27 22.43 8.14
C CYS A 74 11.28 23.57 7.13
N ASN A 75 10.31 24.52 7.20
CA ASN A 75 10.31 25.71 6.35
C ASN A 75 11.61 26.51 6.45
N ARG A 76 12.13 26.69 7.67
CA ARG A 76 13.39 27.38 7.90
C ARG A 76 14.57 26.65 7.24
N GLU A 77 14.66 25.33 7.42
CA GLU A 77 15.75 24.53 6.85
C GLU A 77 15.71 24.51 5.31
N ILE A 78 14.53 24.35 4.72
CA ILE A 78 14.34 24.40 3.27
C ILE A 78 14.91 25.72 2.72
N LYS A 79 14.56 26.86 3.32
CA LYS A 79 15.02 28.18 2.87
C LYS A 79 16.52 28.40 3.13
N ARG A 80 17.04 27.90 4.24
CA ARG A 80 18.43 28.13 4.64
C ARG A 80 19.41 27.34 3.79
N TYR A 81 19.05 26.10 3.45
CA TYR A 81 19.96 25.17 2.78
C TYR A 81 19.54 24.81 1.36
N ASP A 82 18.46 25.43 0.86
CA ASP A 82 17.89 25.16 -0.48
C ASP A 82 17.57 23.66 -0.65
N LEU A 83 16.74 23.12 0.24
CA LEU A 83 16.45 21.69 0.29
C LEU A 83 15.24 21.30 -0.53
N ASP A 84 15.30 20.15 -1.18
CA ASP A 84 14.15 19.40 -1.64
C ASP A 84 13.66 18.51 -0.49
N MET A 85 12.50 18.83 0.08
CA MET A 85 12.01 18.18 1.30
C MET A 85 10.51 17.92 1.23
N ILE A 86 10.09 16.76 1.74
CA ILE A 86 8.70 16.43 2.04
C ILE A 86 8.52 16.13 3.52
N LEU A 87 7.30 16.28 4.03
CA LEU A 87 6.94 15.97 5.41
C LEU A 87 5.87 14.88 5.46
N LEU A 88 6.17 13.76 6.11
CA LEU A 88 5.23 12.69 6.38
C LEU A 88 4.77 12.75 7.83
N SER A 89 3.45 12.66 8.04
CA SER A 89 2.88 12.59 9.38
C SER A 89 2.48 11.15 9.73
N GLY A 90 3.18 10.53 10.66
CA GLY A 90 2.78 9.26 11.25
C GLY A 90 1.50 9.41 12.11
N PRO A 91 1.44 10.37 13.06
CA PRO A 91 0.21 10.64 13.80
C PRO A 91 -0.77 11.47 12.96
N GLY A 92 -1.21 10.93 11.81
CA GLY A 92 -2.05 11.60 10.82
C GLY A 92 -3.43 12.01 11.33
N HIS A 93 -3.87 11.51 12.48
CA HIS A 93 -5.10 11.95 13.16
C HIS A 93 -5.08 13.44 13.54
N GLY A 94 -3.92 14.09 13.57
CA GLY A 94 -3.78 15.55 13.70
C GLY A 94 -3.88 16.30 12.37
N GLY A 95 -4.63 15.86 11.37
CA GLY A 95 -4.64 16.39 10.00
C GLY A 95 -4.90 17.90 9.87
N ASN A 96 -5.52 18.54 10.87
CA ASN A 96 -5.69 19.99 10.91
C ASN A 96 -4.37 20.78 10.94
N PHE A 97 -3.26 20.19 11.42
CA PHE A 97 -1.96 20.84 11.34
C PHE A 97 -1.51 21.02 9.88
N LEU A 98 -1.69 19.99 9.05
CA LEU A 98 -1.24 20.02 7.65
C LEU A 98 -2.06 21.02 6.84
N ILE A 99 -3.39 21.03 7.03
CA ILE A 99 -4.27 22.00 6.40
C ILE A 99 -3.89 23.44 6.82
N ALA A 100 -3.64 23.67 8.12
CA ALA A 100 -3.24 24.99 8.61
C ALA A 100 -1.95 25.48 7.96
N ASN A 101 -0.92 24.63 7.91
CA ASN A 101 0.37 25.01 7.35
C ASN A 101 0.34 25.18 5.84
N THR A 102 -0.31 24.28 5.10
CA THR A 102 -0.45 24.40 3.64
C THR A 102 -1.32 25.58 3.24
N TYR A 103 -2.28 25.97 4.09
CA TYR A 103 -3.01 27.22 3.94
C TYR A 103 -2.10 28.44 4.16
N LEU A 104 -1.31 28.48 5.24
CA LEU A 104 -0.40 29.61 5.52
C LEU A 104 0.65 29.81 4.42
N GLU A 105 1.20 28.75 3.84
CA GLU A 105 2.17 28.82 2.75
C GLU A 105 1.54 29.03 1.36
N GLY A 106 0.21 28.98 1.26
CA GLY A 106 -0.57 29.24 0.05
C GLY A 106 -0.82 28.02 -0.85
N SER A 107 -0.16 26.88 -0.65
CA SER A 107 -0.31 25.67 -1.49
C SER A 107 -1.74 25.10 -1.43
N TYR A 108 -2.42 25.21 -0.30
CA TYR A 108 -3.82 24.80 -0.16
C TYR A 108 -4.76 25.64 -1.04
N SER A 109 -4.61 26.95 -1.04
CA SER A 109 -5.44 27.87 -1.82
C SER A 109 -5.15 27.79 -3.33
N GLU A 110 -3.96 27.34 -3.73
CA GLU A 110 -3.64 27.08 -5.14
C GLU A 110 -4.46 25.92 -5.71
N VAL A 111 -4.64 24.84 -4.94
CA VAL A 111 -5.44 23.66 -5.38
C VAL A 111 -6.92 23.84 -5.10
N TYR A 112 -7.29 24.72 -4.16
CA TYR A 112 -8.68 25.07 -3.81
C TYR A 112 -8.88 26.62 -3.85
N PRO A 113 -9.00 27.24 -5.02
CA PRO A 113 -9.08 28.71 -5.15
C PRO A 113 -10.29 29.35 -4.45
N ASN A 114 -11.31 28.57 -4.12
CA ASN A 114 -12.47 29.01 -3.35
C ASN A 114 -12.18 29.17 -1.85
N ILE A 115 -11.01 28.71 -1.38
CA ILE A 115 -10.51 28.88 -0.01
C ILE A 115 -9.31 29.83 -0.09
N SER A 116 -9.63 31.13 -0.23
CA SER A 116 -8.64 32.21 -0.35
C SER A 116 -7.91 32.43 0.98
N GLN A 117 -6.71 33.01 0.89
CA GLN A 117 -5.95 33.40 2.10
C GLN A 117 -6.47 34.75 2.68
N ASP A 118 -7.74 34.78 3.08
CA ASP A 118 -8.42 35.91 3.68
C ASP A 118 -9.46 35.44 4.69
N GLU A 119 -10.20 36.36 5.34
CA GLU A 119 -11.21 36.06 6.36
C GLU A 119 -12.28 35.08 5.85
N GLU A 120 -12.76 35.27 4.61
CA GLU A 120 -13.77 34.39 3.99
C GLU A 120 -13.22 32.97 3.69
N GLY A 121 -12.00 32.90 3.17
CA GLY A 121 -11.35 31.60 2.95
C GLY A 121 -11.03 30.89 4.26
N MET A 122 -10.59 31.62 5.28
CA MET A 122 -10.35 31.09 6.63
C MET A 122 -11.62 30.50 7.24
N LYS A 123 -12.75 31.20 7.12
CA LYS A 123 -14.07 30.74 7.57
C LYS A 123 -14.47 29.44 6.85
N LYS A 124 -14.29 29.36 5.54
CA LYS A 124 -14.57 28.15 4.75
C LYS A 124 -13.67 26.99 5.15
N MET A 125 -12.38 27.25 5.34
CA MET A 125 -11.40 26.25 5.80
C MET A 125 -11.76 25.70 7.18
N PHE A 126 -12.13 26.55 8.13
CA PHE A 126 -12.59 26.11 9.45
C PHE A 126 -13.83 25.25 9.33
N LYS A 127 -14.82 25.72 8.60
CA LYS A 127 -16.10 25.01 8.45
C LYS A 127 -15.92 23.61 7.85
N GLN A 128 -15.14 23.45 6.79
CA GLN A 128 -15.03 22.18 6.06
C GLN A 128 -14.35 21.04 6.83
N PHE A 129 -13.50 21.36 7.81
CA PHE A 129 -12.76 20.35 8.56
C PHE A 129 -13.70 19.47 9.38
N SER A 130 -13.64 18.15 9.20
CA SER A 130 -14.54 17.17 9.85
C SER A 130 -16.03 17.53 9.72
N PHE A 131 -16.42 18.11 8.60
CA PHE A 131 -17.79 18.55 8.34
C PHE A 131 -18.38 17.82 7.14
N PRO A 132 -19.70 17.56 7.06
CA PRO A 132 -20.31 16.91 5.90
C PRO A 132 -19.95 17.63 4.59
N CYS A 133 -19.52 16.87 3.59
CA CYS A 133 -19.04 17.37 2.29
C CYS A 133 -17.74 18.21 2.38
N GLY A 134 -17.05 18.15 3.48
CA GLY A 134 -15.75 18.79 3.69
C GLY A 134 -14.59 17.79 3.61
N VAL A 135 -13.55 18.03 4.38
CA VAL A 135 -12.34 17.21 4.45
C VAL A 135 -12.31 16.37 5.73
N PRO A 136 -11.69 15.17 5.71
CA PRO A 136 -11.58 14.32 6.90
C PRO A 136 -10.66 14.94 7.96
N SER A 137 -10.75 14.43 9.21
CA SER A 137 -9.93 14.91 10.33
C SER A 137 -8.48 14.40 10.29
N HIS A 138 -8.18 13.42 9.46
CA HIS A 138 -6.85 12.86 9.28
C HIS A 138 -6.13 13.48 8.08
N CYS A 139 -4.82 13.32 8.02
CA CYS A 139 -4.08 13.56 6.77
C CYS A 139 -4.69 12.72 5.65
N ALA A 140 -4.98 13.32 4.53
CA ALA A 140 -5.74 12.66 3.47
C ALA A 140 -5.31 13.17 2.09
N PRO A 141 -5.65 12.46 1.01
CA PRO A 141 -5.31 12.89 -0.35
C PRO A 141 -5.82 14.28 -0.71
N GLU A 142 -6.92 14.71 -0.09
CA GLU A 142 -7.50 16.05 -0.28
C GLU A 142 -6.58 17.19 0.20
N THR A 143 -5.63 16.89 1.10
CA THR A 143 -4.68 17.90 1.57
C THR A 143 -3.38 17.79 0.79
N PRO A 144 -2.90 18.88 0.15
CA PRO A 144 -1.61 18.87 -0.54
C PRO A 144 -0.46 18.62 0.44
N GLY A 145 0.65 18.03 -0.05
CA GLY A 145 1.85 17.77 0.74
C GLY A 145 1.84 16.45 1.52
N SER A 146 0.75 15.71 1.56
CA SER A 146 0.68 14.42 2.23
C SER A 146 0.82 13.24 1.25
N ILE A 147 1.60 12.23 1.63
CA ILE A 147 1.66 10.90 1.01
C ILE A 147 1.37 9.79 2.03
N ASN A 148 1.05 10.12 3.27
CA ASN A 148 0.74 9.17 4.34
C ASN A 148 -0.51 9.62 5.10
N GLU A 149 -1.48 8.73 5.27
CA GLU A 149 -2.74 9.03 5.93
C GLU A 149 -2.59 8.99 7.46
N GLY A 150 -1.90 7.99 7.99
CA GLY A 150 -1.55 7.86 9.40
C GLY A 150 -2.75 7.68 10.34
N GLY A 151 -3.87 7.17 9.87
CA GLY A 151 -4.98 6.71 10.71
C GLY A 151 -4.72 5.29 11.18
N GLU A 152 -4.29 4.41 10.31
CA GLU A 152 -3.64 3.16 10.67
C GLU A 152 -2.15 3.43 10.87
N LEU A 153 -1.65 3.13 12.07
CA LEU A 153 -0.31 3.51 12.50
C LEU A 153 0.73 2.44 12.14
N GLY A 154 1.96 2.89 11.84
CA GLY A 154 3.11 2.02 11.72
C GLY A 154 3.83 2.04 10.38
N TYR A 155 3.36 2.80 9.39
CA TYR A 155 3.89 2.76 8.04
C TYR A 155 4.70 4.00 7.64
N SER A 156 4.70 5.04 8.47
CA SER A 156 5.27 6.35 8.13
C SER A 156 6.77 6.29 7.80
N ILE A 157 7.58 5.56 8.56
CA ILE A 157 9.01 5.40 8.28
C ILE A 157 9.22 4.58 6.99
N ALA A 158 8.50 3.49 6.80
CA ALA A 158 8.64 2.69 5.58
C ALA A 158 8.28 3.52 4.33
N HIS A 159 7.19 4.29 4.36
CA HIS A 159 6.83 5.24 3.29
C HIS A 159 7.92 6.29 3.06
N ALA A 160 8.52 6.84 4.12
CA ALA A 160 9.60 7.81 3.99
C ALA A 160 10.84 7.21 3.30
N PHE A 161 11.22 5.97 3.64
CA PHE A 161 12.31 5.29 2.95
C PHE A 161 11.96 4.99 1.49
N GLY A 162 10.76 4.49 1.21
CA GLY A 162 10.28 4.31 -0.16
C GLY A 162 10.35 5.58 -0.99
N ALA A 163 9.98 6.72 -0.40
CA ALA A 163 10.00 8.01 -1.06
C ALA A 163 11.40 8.47 -1.47
N VAL A 164 12.43 8.14 -0.70
CA VAL A 164 13.81 8.59 -0.96
C VAL A 164 14.64 7.63 -1.80
N PHE A 165 14.20 6.39 -2.01
CA PHE A 165 14.87 5.49 -2.94
C PHE A 165 14.91 6.07 -4.35
N ASP A 166 16.10 6.13 -4.95
CA ASP A 166 16.36 6.72 -6.27
C ASP A 166 15.97 8.22 -6.40
N ASN A 167 15.80 8.93 -5.29
CA ASN A 167 15.59 10.37 -5.21
C ASN A 167 16.73 11.03 -4.42
N PRO A 168 17.93 11.15 -4.98
CA PRO A 168 19.13 11.47 -4.23
C PRO A 168 19.11 12.83 -3.51
N ASP A 169 18.37 13.79 -4.01
CA ASP A 169 18.32 15.14 -3.44
C ASP A 169 17.18 15.32 -2.43
N LEU A 170 16.24 14.37 -2.38
CA LEU A 170 15.08 14.43 -1.49
C LEU A 170 15.44 14.11 -0.05
N ILE A 171 14.99 14.93 0.88
CA ILE A 171 14.95 14.64 2.31
C ILE A 171 13.50 14.41 2.72
N ALA A 172 13.18 13.20 3.15
CA ALA A 172 11.88 12.88 3.73
C ALA A 172 11.94 13.04 5.25
N THR A 173 11.42 14.16 5.76
CA THR A 173 11.21 14.34 7.19
C THR A 173 9.94 13.58 7.58
N VAL A 174 10.05 12.71 8.58
CA VAL A 174 8.92 11.89 9.05
C VAL A 174 8.68 12.10 10.53
N VAL A 175 7.48 12.59 10.88
CA VAL A 175 7.04 12.66 12.27
C VAL A 175 6.53 11.29 12.67
N VAL A 176 7.14 10.70 13.69
CA VAL A 176 6.72 9.42 14.27
C VAL A 176 6.05 9.70 15.61
N GLY A 177 4.80 9.30 15.78
CA GLY A 177 4.14 9.34 17.07
C GLY A 177 4.73 8.31 18.02
N ASP A 178 4.85 8.68 19.30
CA ASP A 178 5.37 7.76 20.31
C ASP A 178 4.49 6.52 20.54
N GLY A 179 3.18 6.65 20.31
CA GLY A 179 2.25 5.52 20.27
C GLY A 179 2.41 4.68 18.99
N GLU A 180 2.66 5.31 17.85
CA GLU A 180 2.95 4.64 16.59
C GLU A 180 4.24 3.81 16.68
N ALA A 181 5.24 4.32 17.39
CA ALA A 181 6.52 3.65 17.59
C ALA A 181 6.39 2.29 18.31
N GLU A 182 5.27 2.01 18.96
CA GLU A 182 4.97 0.71 19.61
C GLU A 182 4.38 -0.33 18.64
N THR A 183 3.97 0.06 17.43
CA THR A 183 3.40 -0.89 16.45
C THR A 183 4.48 -1.81 15.90
N GLY A 184 4.12 -3.07 15.61
CA GLY A 184 5.05 -4.04 15.01
C GLY A 184 5.67 -3.56 13.70
N PRO A 185 4.87 -3.02 12.74
CA PRO A 185 5.41 -2.48 11.49
C PRO A 185 6.44 -1.37 11.71
N LEU A 186 6.17 -0.41 12.58
CA LEU A 186 7.12 0.69 12.81
C LEU A 186 8.37 0.22 13.56
N ALA A 187 8.22 -0.66 14.53
CA ALA A 187 9.36 -1.21 15.27
C ALA A 187 10.37 -1.90 14.33
N THR A 188 9.89 -2.57 13.30
CA THR A 188 10.73 -3.17 12.24
C THR A 188 11.31 -2.10 11.33
N SER A 189 10.56 -1.06 11.00
CA SER A 189 10.94 -0.02 10.04
C SER A 189 12.17 0.80 10.46
N TRP A 190 12.52 0.85 11.75
CA TRP A 190 13.77 1.45 12.22
C TRP A 190 15.03 0.82 11.60
N GLN A 191 14.91 -0.41 11.06
CA GLN A 191 15.99 -1.12 10.37
C GLN A 191 16.17 -0.68 8.91
N SER A 192 15.27 0.10 8.34
CA SER A 192 15.29 0.51 6.93
C SER A 192 16.58 1.25 6.52
N ASN A 193 17.30 1.85 7.49
CA ASN A 193 18.59 2.50 7.24
C ASN A 193 19.71 1.52 6.80
N LYS A 194 19.47 0.19 6.79
CA LYS A 194 20.38 -0.83 6.26
C LYS A 194 20.13 -1.11 4.76
N PHE A 195 19.18 -0.40 4.16
CA PHE A 195 18.77 -0.53 2.76
C PHE A 195 18.81 0.82 2.02
N LEU A 196 19.50 1.81 2.57
CA LEU A 196 19.60 3.14 2.00
C LEU A 196 21.04 3.40 1.54
N ASN A 197 21.22 3.61 0.24
CA ASN A 197 22.51 3.91 -0.35
C ASN A 197 22.75 5.43 -0.37
N PRO A 198 23.71 5.95 0.38
CA PRO A 198 23.94 7.40 0.49
C PRO A 198 24.43 8.04 -0.82
N VAL A 199 24.85 7.25 -1.81
CA VAL A 199 25.28 7.74 -3.12
C VAL A 199 24.10 8.03 -4.04
N THR A 200 23.13 7.11 -4.09
CA THR A 200 22.04 7.11 -5.10
C THR A 200 20.68 7.48 -4.55
N ASP A 201 20.50 7.35 -3.25
CA ASP A 201 19.23 7.63 -2.59
C ASP A 201 19.26 8.96 -1.83
N GLY A 202 18.09 9.44 -1.45
CA GLY A 202 17.96 10.63 -0.61
C GLY A 202 18.29 10.35 0.86
N ALA A 203 17.64 11.07 1.77
CA ALA A 203 17.78 10.86 3.19
C ALA A 203 16.44 10.86 3.92
N VAL A 204 16.32 10.07 4.98
CA VAL A 204 15.16 10.11 5.89
C VAL A 204 15.61 10.77 7.18
N LEU A 205 14.83 11.76 7.63
CA LEU A 205 14.99 12.41 8.93
C LEU A 205 13.80 12.04 9.83
N PRO A 206 13.91 11.01 10.67
CA PRO A 206 12.87 10.70 11.65
C PRO A 206 12.88 11.72 12.80
N ILE A 207 11.69 12.20 13.14
CA ILE A 207 11.45 13.00 14.35
C ILE A 207 10.43 12.25 15.21
N LEU A 208 10.90 11.59 16.26
CA LEU A 208 10.02 10.95 17.24
C LEU A 208 9.37 12.04 18.09
N HIS A 209 8.08 12.27 17.88
CA HIS A 209 7.31 13.19 18.72
C HIS A 209 6.84 12.48 20.00
N LEU A 210 7.63 12.60 21.05
CA LEU A 210 7.43 11.96 22.33
C LEU A 210 6.59 12.85 23.24
N ASN A 211 5.25 12.80 23.10
CA ASN A 211 4.33 13.58 23.91
C ASN A 211 3.77 12.83 25.14
N GLY A 212 4.09 11.54 25.27
CA GLY A 212 3.93 10.75 26.48
C GLY A 212 2.69 9.88 26.56
N TYR A 213 1.70 10.08 25.69
CA TYR A 213 0.41 9.38 25.81
C TYR A 213 -0.19 8.96 24.47
N LYS A 214 -0.83 7.80 24.45
CA LYS A 214 -1.76 7.33 23.41
C LYS A 214 -3.17 7.92 23.63
N ILE A 215 -4.21 7.19 23.29
CA ILE A 215 -5.61 7.59 23.48
C ILE A 215 -5.93 7.73 24.99
N SER A 216 -5.51 6.77 25.81
CA SER A 216 -5.78 6.74 27.26
C SER A 216 -4.58 6.27 28.09
N ASN A 217 -3.59 5.61 27.48
CA ASN A 217 -2.45 5.06 28.18
C ASN A 217 -1.16 5.84 27.90
N PRO A 218 -0.18 5.82 28.81
CA PRO A 218 1.15 6.32 28.51
C PRO A 218 1.83 5.45 27.45
N THR A 219 2.82 6.03 26.77
CA THR A 219 3.67 5.29 25.85
C THR A 219 4.87 4.70 26.56
N ILE A 220 5.44 3.61 26.01
CA ILE A 220 6.61 2.94 26.59
C ILE A 220 7.80 3.90 26.63
N PHE A 221 8.11 4.58 25.52
CA PHE A 221 9.25 5.51 25.46
C PHE A 221 9.13 6.69 26.44
N SER A 222 7.94 7.05 26.87
CA SER A 222 7.73 8.09 27.88
C SER A 222 7.99 7.63 29.33
N ARG A 223 8.09 6.31 29.55
CA ARG A 223 8.17 5.70 30.88
C ARG A 223 9.49 4.96 31.13
N ILE A 224 10.36 4.89 30.17
CA ILE A 224 11.72 4.39 30.32
C ILE A 224 12.70 5.55 30.43
N SER A 225 13.94 5.26 30.85
CA SER A 225 14.95 6.28 31.03
C SER A 225 15.42 6.87 29.71
N HIS A 226 15.96 8.09 29.75
CA HIS A 226 16.60 8.73 28.60
C HIS A 226 17.69 7.84 27.99
N GLU A 227 18.51 7.21 28.82
CA GLU A 227 19.58 6.31 28.40
C GLU A 227 19.03 5.08 27.65
N GLU A 228 17.90 4.49 28.09
CA GLU A 228 17.28 3.36 27.37
C GLU A 228 16.76 3.78 26.01
N VAL A 229 16.13 4.95 25.88
CA VAL A 229 15.66 5.50 24.60
C VAL A 229 16.86 5.73 23.67
N GLU A 230 17.92 6.36 24.17
CA GLU A 230 19.14 6.62 23.39
C GLU A 230 19.79 5.33 22.91
N ASN A 231 19.92 4.33 23.79
CA ASN A 231 20.53 3.04 23.47
C ASN A 231 19.68 2.24 22.47
N PHE A 232 18.36 2.33 22.54
CA PHE A 232 17.45 1.70 21.57
C PHE A 232 17.73 2.20 20.16
N PHE A 233 17.74 3.52 19.96
CA PHE A 233 17.98 4.10 18.63
C PHE A 233 19.40 3.89 18.13
N LYS A 234 20.40 3.98 19.00
CA LYS A 234 21.79 3.63 18.65
C LYS A 234 21.90 2.16 18.22
N GLY A 235 21.21 1.24 18.89
CA GLY A 235 21.14 -0.17 18.51
C GLY A 235 20.50 -0.39 17.14
N CYS A 236 19.52 0.44 16.77
CA CYS A 236 18.92 0.46 15.45
C CYS A 236 19.81 1.15 14.38
N GLY A 237 20.95 1.73 14.74
CA GLY A 237 21.89 2.38 13.81
C GLY A 237 21.57 3.85 13.54
N TRP A 238 20.92 4.52 14.47
CA TRP A 238 20.62 5.95 14.44
C TRP A 238 21.48 6.74 15.42
N LYS A 239 21.64 8.05 15.17
CA LYS A 239 22.23 9.01 16.08
C LYS A 239 21.14 9.95 16.61
N PRO A 240 20.55 9.67 17.79
CA PRO A 240 19.47 10.49 18.32
C PRO A 240 19.97 11.79 18.92
N TYR A 241 19.26 12.88 18.60
CA TYR A 241 19.38 14.20 19.18
C TYR A 241 18.12 14.52 19.97
N PHE A 242 18.24 15.07 21.17
CA PHE A 242 17.10 15.33 22.06
C PHE A 242 16.78 16.81 22.12
N VAL A 243 15.51 17.14 21.88
CA VAL A 243 14.94 18.49 22.04
C VAL A 243 13.77 18.37 23.01
N GLU A 244 13.93 18.88 24.22
CA GLU A 244 12.98 18.64 25.32
C GLU A 244 12.65 19.93 26.06
N GLY A 245 11.35 20.11 26.39
CA GLY A 245 10.83 21.24 27.15
C GLY A 245 9.38 21.62 26.79
N ASP A 246 8.95 22.73 27.35
CA ASP A 246 7.59 23.28 27.20
C ASP A 246 7.57 24.82 26.98
N ASP A 247 8.68 25.53 27.24
CA ASP A 247 8.78 26.96 26.95
C ASP A 247 9.04 27.19 25.44
N PRO A 248 8.09 27.80 24.70
CA PRO A 248 8.20 27.95 23.25
C PRO A 248 9.48 28.60 22.76
N MET A 249 9.89 29.69 23.38
CA MET A 249 11.07 30.44 22.93
C MET A 249 12.37 29.65 23.11
N THR A 250 12.47 28.92 24.21
CA THR A 250 13.61 28.01 24.47
C THR A 250 13.59 26.83 23.51
N MET A 251 12.41 26.27 23.23
CA MET A 251 12.27 25.14 22.34
C MET A 251 12.62 25.50 20.89
N HIS A 252 12.20 26.67 20.39
CA HIS A 252 12.60 27.15 19.06
C HIS A 252 14.12 27.29 18.94
N LYS A 253 14.82 27.78 19.96
CA LYS A 253 16.28 27.89 19.96
C LYS A 253 16.94 26.51 19.88
N LYS A 254 16.53 25.59 20.77
CA LYS A 254 17.04 24.20 20.80
C LYS A 254 16.79 23.46 19.47
N MET A 255 15.56 23.57 18.96
CA MET A 255 15.19 22.89 17.72
C MET A 255 15.95 23.43 16.52
N ALA A 256 16.12 24.75 16.41
CA ALA A 256 16.86 25.35 15.33
C ALA A 256 18.35 24.93 15.33
N GLU A 257 18.99 24.89 16.50
CA GLU A 257 20.36 24.41 16.66
C GLU A 257 20.49 22.91 16.29
N THR A 258 19.51 22.12 16.72
CA THR A 258 19.49 20.69 16.44
C THR A 258 19.24 20.42 14.95
N MET A 259 18.27 21.10 14.34
CA MET A 259 17.98 20.94 12.90
C MET A 259 19.17 21.38 12.04
N ASP A 260 19.82 22.51 12.34
CA ASP A 260 21.06 22.92 11.65
C ASP A 260 22.12 21.80 11.71
N THR A 261 22.35 21.25 12.91
CA THR A 261 23.33 20.17 13.13
C THR A 261 22.96 18.93 12.30
N VAL A 262 21.72 18.50 12.36
CA VAL A 262 21.23 17.28 11.69
C VAL A 262 21.27 17.43 10.17
N ILE A 263 20.85 18.58 9.64
CA ILE A 263 20.89 18.84 8.18
C ILE A 263 22.34 18.93 7.69
N GLU A 264 23.23 19.60 8.43
CA GLU A 264 24.65 19.66 8.11
C GLU A 264 25.28 18.24 8.11
N GLU A 265 24.93 17.38 9.06
CA GLU A 265 25.36 15.97 9.07
C GLU A 265 24.84 15.18 7.87
N ILE A 266 23.56 15.28 7.56
CA ILE A 266 22.96 14.61 6.37
C ILE A 266 23.72 15.06 5.10
N LYS A 267 23.89 16.37 4.90
CA LYS A 267 24.61 16.91 3.73
C LYS A 267 26.07 16.46 3.69
N ALA A 268 26.74 16.38 4.84
CA ALA A 268 28.12 15.90 4.92
C ALA A 268 28.22 14.40 4.56
N ILE A 269 27.29 13.57 5.05
CA ILE A 269 27.20 12.15 4.71
C ILE A 269 27.01 11.98 3.20
N GLN A 270 25.99 12.63 2.62
CA GLN A 270 25.71 12.53 1.19
C GLN A 270 26.85 13.04 0.32
N LYS A 271 27.43 14.18 0.69
CA LYS A 271 28.57 14.75 -0.03
C LYS A 271 29.78 13.80 -0.01
N ASN A 272 30.14 13.29 1.15
CA ASN A 272 31.27 12.36 1.29
C ASN A 272 31.05 11.08 0.46
N ALA A 273 29.85 10.50 0.57
CA ALA A 273 29.49 9.29 -0.17
C ALA A 273 29.58 9.51 -1.70
N ARG A 274 29.04 10.61 -2.20
CA ARG A 274 29.00 10.92 -3.65
C ARG A 274 30.35 11.32 -4.21
N GLU A 275 31.13 12.14 -3.51
CA GLU A 275 32.48 12.54 -3.95
C GLU A 275 33.44 11.36 -4.02
N ASN A 276 33.31 10.39 -3.12
CA ASN A 276 34.17 9.21 -3.07
C ASN A 276 33.57 7.98 -3.75
N ASN A 277 32.32 8.07 -4.23
CA ASN A 277 31.51 6.94 -4.71
C ASN A 277 31.50 5.78 -3.68
N ASP A 278 31.33 6.13 -2.41
CA ASP A 278 31.37 5.22 -1.29
C ASP A 278 29.96 4.93 -0.77
N PRO A 279 29.42 3.75 -1.05
CA PRO A 279 28.09 3.36 -0.59
C PRO A 279 28.09 2.79 0.84
N GLU A 280 29.15 2.93 1.60
CA GLU A 280 29.20 2.42 2.97
C GLU A 280 28.11 3.06 3.83
N ARG A 281 27.40 2.23 4.58
CA ARG A 281 26.28 2.67 5.42
C ARG A 281 26.74 3.65 6.51
N PRO A 282 26.26 4.89 6.50
CA PRO A 282 26.53 5.84 7.58
C PRO A 282 25.64 5.60 8.80
N VAL A 283 25.93 6.28 9.88
CA VAL A 283 25.01 6.43 11.00
C VAL A 283 24.20 7.71 10.79
N TRP A 284 22.94 7.55 10.40
CA TRP A 284 22.04 8.66 10.11
C TRP A 284 21.55 9.34 11.40
N PRO A 285 21.42 10.69 11.43
CA PRO A 285 20.85 11.38 12.56
C PRO A 285 19.32 11.23 12.62
N MET A 286 18.77 11.36 13.82
CA MET A 286 17.33 11.50 14.08
C MET A 286 17.09 12.42 15.26
N ILE A 287 15.85 12.92 15.42
CA ILE A 287 15.48 13.80 16.53
C ILE A 287 14.45 13.12 17.42
N VAL A 288 14.60 13.26 18.74
CA VAL A 288 13.59 12.93 19.74
C VAL A 288 13.07 14.26 20.29
N LEU A 289 11.87 14.65 19.85
CA LEU A 289 11.20 15.86 20.30
C LEU A 289 10.23 15.54 21.42
N ARG A 290 10.55 15.96 22.63
CA ARG A 290 9.71 15.76 23.83
C ARG A 290 9.01 17.05 24.21
N THR A 291 7.66 17.07 24.07
CA THR A 291 6.80 18.19 24.43
C THR A 291 5.57 17.66 25.18
N PRO A 292 4.85 18.52 25.95
CA PRO A 292 3.57 18.11 26.52
C PRO A 292 2.57 17.73 25.43
N LYS A 293 1.77 16.69 25.67
CA LYS A 293 0.64 16.37 24.81
C LYS A 293 -0.39 17.50 24.85
N GLY A 294 -0.82 17.98 23.68
CA GLY A 294 -1.75 19.11 23.60
C GLY A 294 -1.12 20.45 23.99
N TRP A 295 0.17 20.60 23.82
CA TRP A 295 0.99 21.80 24.09
C TRP A 295 0.28 23.07 23.62
N THR A 296 0.29 24.13 24.44
CA THR A 296 -0.42 25.42 24.26
C THR A 296 -1.96 25.35 24.25
N GLY A 297 -2.53 24.20 24.53
CA GLY A 297 -3.96 24.05 24.73
C GLY A 297 -4.40 24.42 26.16
N PRO A 298 -5.69 24.27 26.48
CA PRO A 298 -6.19 24.46 27.86
C PRO A 298 -5.45 23.55 28.83
N LYS A 299 -4.95 24.10 29.92
CA LYS A 299 -4.24 23.33 30.95
C LYS A 299 -5.15 22.49 31.81
N VAL A 300 -6.30 23.06 32.18
CA VAL A 300 -7.29 22.43 33.05
C VAL A 300 -8.69 22.73 32.51
N VAL A 301 -9.54 21.69 32.40
CA VAL A 301 -10.96 21.77 32.04
C VAL A 301 -11.74 20.95 33.07
N ASP A 302 -12.80 21.46 33.62
CA ASP A 302 -13.66 20.82 34.64
C ASP A 302 -12.85 20.23 35.81
N GLY A 303 -11.79 20.95 36.23
CA GLY A 303 -10.90 20.53 37.30
C GLY A 303 -9.95 19.37 36.93
N GLN A 304 -9.92 18.94 35.67
CA GLN A 304 -9.03 17.87 35.15
C GLN A 304 -7.87 18.46 34.36
N GLN A 305 -6.66 17.95 34.58
CA GLN A 305 -5.52 18.29 33.76
C GLN A 305 -5.72 17.79 32.31
N ILE A 306 -5.57 18.69 31.33
CA ILE A 306 -5.68 18.42 29.90
C ILE A 306 -4.27 18.40 29.28
N GLU A 307 -3.63 19.55 29.16
CA GLU A 307 -2.26 19.63 28.64
C GLU A 307 -1.32 18.72 29.43
N GLY A 308 -0.48 17.95 28.71
CA GLY A 308 0.45 17.00 29.33
C GLY A 308 -0.22 15.72 29.85
N SER A 309 -1.46 15.46 29.47
CA SER A 309 -2.16 14.23 29.82
C SER A 309 -2.84 13.59 28.60
N PHE A 310 -3.31 12.34 28.76
CA PHE A 310 -4.05 11.64 27.71
C PHE A 310 -5.36 12.38 27.30
N ARG A 311 -5.93 13.22 28.16
CA ARG A 311 -7.17 13.96 27.91
C ARG A 311 -7.04 14.98 26.78
N ALA A 312 -5.81 15.41 26.47
CA ALA A 312 -5.54 16.24 25.29
C ALA A 312 -5.55 15.47 23.96
N HIS A 313 -5.77 14.14 23.95
CA HIS A 313 -5.67 13.34 22.72
C HIS A 313 -6.66 13.80 21.64
N GLN A 314 -7.92 13.95 22.02
CA GLN A 314 -8.98 14.46 21.13
C GLN A 314 -9.16 15.97 21.32
N VAL A 315 -10.39 16.44 21.22
CA VAL A 315 -10.73 17.86 21.46
C VAL A 315 -10.69 18.19 22.96
N PRO A 316 -9.97 19.23 23.38
CA PRO A 316 -9.86 19.59 24.79
C PRO A 316 -11.18 20.04 25.44
N LEU A 317 -12.10 20.61 24.68
CA LEU A 317 -13.36 21.21 25.13
C LEU A 317 -14.53 20.54 24.41
N THR A 318 -15.51 20.03 25.14
CA THR A 318 -16.71 19.36 24.58
C THR A 318 -17.85 20.31 24.28
N MET A 319 -17.78 21.58 24.76
CA MET A 319 -18.81 22.60 24.62
C MET A 319 -20.15 22.25 25.31
N GLU A 320 -20.08 21.39 26.31
CA GLU A 320 -21.28 20.95 27.09
C GLU A 320 -21.74 21.98 28.13
N SER A 321 -20.88 22.94 28.44
CA SER A 321 -21.19 23.99 29.42
C SER A 321 -20.86 25.39 28.88
N PRO A 322 -21.51 26.46 29.38
CA PRO A 322 -21.16 27.83 29.02
C PRO A 322 -19.70 28.18 29.37
N GLU A 323 -19.15 27.60 30.42
CA GLU A 323 -17.77 27.81 30.84
C GLU A 323 -16.77 27.32 29.75
N HIS A 324 -17.12 26.29 28.98
CA HIS A 324 -16.31 25.84 27.87
C HIS A 324 -16.20 26.87 26.75
N LEU A 325 -17.22 27.70 26.53
CA LEU A 325 -17.17 28.77 25.54
C LEU A 325 -16.16 29.86 25.97
N GLU A 326 -16.15 30.25 27.22
CA GLU A 326 -15.17 31.23 27.73
C GLU A 326 -13.76 30.66 27.70
N LEU A 327 -13.57 29.39 28.11
CA LEU A 327 -12.26 28.71 27.99
C LEU A 327 -11.78 28.60 26.55
N LEU A 328 -12.68 28.34 25.60
CA LEU A 328 -12.33 28.31 24.19
C LEU A 328 -11.92 29.71 23.70
N LYS A 329 -12.64 30.73 24.09
CA LYS A 329 -12.31 32.11 23.79
C LYS A 329 -10.93 32.48 24.33
N GLU A 330 -10.70 32.25 25.62
CA GLU A 330 -9.40 32.51 26.26
C GLU A 330 -8.27 31.76 25.58
N TRP A 331 -8.51 30.51 25.19
CA TRP A 331 -7.51 29.70 24.48
C TRP A 331 -7.20 30.28 23.09
N LEU A 332 -8.22 30.64 22.28
CA LEU A 332 -8.01 31.23 20.96
C LEU A 332 -7.33 32.61 21.06
N GLU A 333 -7.75 33.46 22.01
CA GLU A 333 -7.16 34.77 22.27
C GLU A 333 -5.69 34.66 22.75
N SER A 334 -5.30 33.55 23.41
CA SER A 334 -3.92 33.35 23.87
C SER A 334 -2.91 33.23 22.73
N TYR A 335 -3.36 32.99 21.49
CA TYR A 335 -2.52 33.02 20.31
C TYR A 335 -2.32 34.42 19.74
N HIS A 336 -3.06 35.43 20.20
CA HIS A 336 -3.01 36.81 19.74
C HIS A 336 -3.24 36.93 18.21
N PRO A 337 -4.38 36.47 17.67
CA PRO A 337 -4.63 36.50 16.23
C PRO A 337 -4.54 37.89 15.62
N GLU A 338 -4.79 38.97 16.38
CA GLU A 338 -4.64 40.37 15.97
C GLU A 338 -3.19 40.78 15.69
N GLU A 339 -2.19 40.01 16.17
CA GLU A 339 -0.78 40.21 15.84
C GLU A 339 -0.35 39.38 14.63
N LEU A 340 -1.15 38.40 14.22
CA LEU A 340 -0.79 37.38 13.21
C LEU A 340 -1.44 37.65 11.87
N PHE A 341 -2.66 38.19 11.87
CA PHE A 341 -3.46 38.44 10.69
C PHE A 341 -3.87 39.94 10.63
N ASP A 342 -3.95 40.46 9.40
CA ASP A 342 -4.47 41.80 9.19
C ASP A 342 -6.00 41.84 9.35
N GLU A 343 -6.57 43.05 9.19
CA GLU A 343 -8.03 43.28 9.27
C GLU A 343 -8.85 42.50 8.24
N ASN A 344 -8.23 41.99 7.17
CA ASN A 344 -8.87 41.21 6.14
C ASN A 344 -8.60 39.70 6.26
N GLY A 345 -7.82 39.27 7.28
CA GLY A 345 -7.49 37.90 7.51
C GLY A 345 -6.26 37.36 6.76
N HIS A 346 -5.50 38.26 6.10
CA HIS A 346 -4.25 37.86 5.48
C HIS A 346 -3.16 37.70 6.57
N LEU A 347 -2.35 36.65 6.45
CA LEU A 347 -1.17 36.49 7.29
C LEU A 347 -0.25 37.74 7.12
N ILE A 348 0.24 38.27 8.23
CA ILE A 348 1.19 39.40 8.22
C ILE A 348 2.35 39.12 7.27
N PRO A 349 2.71 40.03 6.32
CA PRO A 349 3.70 39.74 5.27
C PRO A 349 5.04 39.25 5.79
N GLU A 350 5.54 39.75 6.90
CA GLU A 350 6.79 39.35 7.52
C GLU A 350 6.77 37.91 8.04
N LEU A 351 5.58 37.39 8.35
CA LEU A 351 5.37 35.98 8.72
C LEU A 351 5.22 35.11 7.48
N ALA A 352 4.49 35.58 6.47
CA ALA A 352 4.34 34.85 5.22
C ALA A 352 5.68 34.60 4.51
N GLU A 353 6.66 35.49 4.70
CA GLU A 353 8.02 35.29 4.20
C GLU A 353 8.77 34.09 4.81
N LEU A 354 8.31 33.53 5.94
CA LEU A 354 8.95 32.34 6.52
C LEU A 354 8.69 31.07 5.71
N ALA A 355 7.61 30.99 4.98
CA ALA A 355 7.33 29.88 4.08
C ALA A 355 8.29 29.89 2.87
N PRO A 356 8.75 28.73 2.39
CA PRO A 356 9.41 28.61 1.09
C PRO A 356 8.50 29.06 -0.05
N LYS A 357 9.02 29.15 -1.28
CA LYS A 357 8.26 29.58 -2.46
C LYS A 357 8.25 28.51 -3.54
N GLY A 358 7.19 28.53 -4.36
CA GLY A 358 7.05 27.57 -5.47
C GLY A 358 7.05 26.13 -4.97
N ASP A 359 7.70 25.26 -5.70
CA ASP A 359 7.74 23.83 -5.43
C ASP A 359 8.60 23.43 -4.21
N ALA A 360 9.35 24.37 -3.64
CA ALA A 360 10.08 24.15 -2.39
C ALA A 360 9.16 24.16 -1.14
N ARG A 361 7.90 24.59 -1.24
CA ARG A 361 6.92 24.48 -0.16
C ARG A 361 6.56 23.01 0.06
N LEU A 362 6.41 22.61 1.29
CA LEU A 362 6.07 21.22 1.64
C LEU A 362 4.74 20.77 1.00
N GLY A 363 3.74 21.63 0.94
CA GLY A 363 2.45 21.35 0.31
C GLY A 363 2.46 21.38 -1.22
N ALA A 364 3.46 21.99 -1.84
CA ALA A 364 3.58 22.09 -3.29
C ALA A 364 4.69 21.22 -3.90
N ASN A 365 5.44 20.50 -3.05
CA ASN A 365 6.56 19.67 -3.51
C ASN A 365 6.04 18.56 -4.47
N PRO A 366 6.62 18.44 -5.68
CA PRO A 366 6.18 17.44 -6.66
C PRO A 366 6.27 15.98 -6.15
N HIS A 367 7.22 15.67 -5.26
CA HIS A 367 7.31 14.34 -4.66
C HIS A 367 6.09 13.99 -3.80
N ALA A 368 5.39 14.97 -3.24
CA ALA A 368 4.13 14.75 -2.53
C ALA A 368 2.90 14.62 -3.47
N ASN A 369 3.11 14.77 -4.78
CA ASN A 369 2.15 14.50 -5.86
C ASN A 369 2.88 13.78 -7.00
N GLY A 370 3.39 12.59 -6.71
CA GLY A 370 4.40 11.88 -7.50
C GLY A 370 4.04 11.61 -8.95
N GLY A 371 2.75 11.63 -9.30
CA GLY A 371 2.33 11.55 -10.70
C GLY A 371 2.88 12.69 -11.59
N LEU A 372 3.25 13.84 -10.99
CA LEU A 372 3.96 14.92 -11.69
C LEU A 372 5.38 14.51 -12.13
N LEU A 373 6.00 13.58 -11.40
CA LEU A 373 7.37 13.10 -11.63
C LEU A 373 7.41 11.74 -12.33
N LEU A 374 6.27 11.09 -12.48
CA LEU A 374 6.18 9.74 -13.04
C LEU A 374 6.66 9.71 -14.49
N LYS A 375 7.70 8.93 -14.74
CA LYS A 375 8.19 8.61 -16.08
C LYS A 375 7.77 7.19 -16.43
N ASP A 376 7.10 7.01 -17.57
CA ASP A 376 6.71 5.68 -18.04
C ASP A 376 7.93 4.78 -18.20
N LEU A 377 7.77 3.49 -17.89
CA LEU A 377 8.81 2.50 -18.10
C LEU A 377 9.08 2.28 -19.60
N ARG A 378 10.34 2.15 -19.97
CA ARG A 378 10.74 1.57 -21.24
C ARG A 378 10.57 0.06 -21.10
N LEU A 379 9.67 -0.52 -21.88
CA LEU A 379 9.34 -1.94 -21.80
C LEU A 379 9.77 -2.65 -23.09
N PRO A 380 10.36 -3.85 -22.99
CA PRO A 380 10.58 -4.67 -24.19
C PRO A 380 9.23 -5.24 -24.68
N ASP A 381 9.18 -5.77 -25.86
CA ASP A 381 7.96 -6.48 -26.31
C ASP A 381 7.82 -7.82 -25.56
N PHE A 382 6.86 -7.89 -24.65
CA PHE A 382 6.62 -9.08 -23.83
C PHE A 382 6.37 -10.35 -24.66
N ARG A 383 5.90 -10.21 -25.92
CA ARG A 383 5.62 -11.33 -26.80
C ARG A 383 6.90 -12.10 -27.16
N SER A 384 8.06 -11.44 -27.12
CA SER A 384 9.36 -12.07 -27.41
C SER A 384 9.83 -13.04 -26.32
N TYR A 385 9.20 -13.01 -25.16
CA TYR A 385 9.45 -13.92 -24.03
C TYR A 385 8.47 -15.10 -24.00
N GLY A 386 7.52 -15.12 -24.93
CA GLY A 386 6.54 -16.19 -25.06
C GLY A 386 7.17 -17.52 -25.45
N ILE A 387 6.57 -18.58 -24.98
CA ILE A 387 6.97 -19.94 -25.27
C ILE A 387 6.07 -20.57 -26.33
N GLU A 388 6.63 -21.50 -27.11
CA GLU A 388 5.87 -22.35 -28.01
C GLU A 388 5.06 -23.36 -27.23
N VAL A 389 3.77 -23.47 -27.53
CA VAL A 389 2.83 -24.29 -26.77
C VAL A 389 2.14 -25.34 -27.61
N GLU A 390 2.27 -26.59 -27.20
CA GLU A 390 1.36 -27.68 -27.56
C GLU A 390 0.38 -27.84 -26.39
N PRO A 391 -0.92 -27.50 -26.55
CA PRO A 391 -1.86 -27.41 -25.44
C PRO A 391 -1.89 -28.63 -24.55
N GLY A 392 -1.67 -28.44 -23.22
CA GLY A 392 -1.68 -29.47 -22.21
C GLY A 392 -0.56 -30.49 -22.24
N LYS A 393 0.41 -30.38 -23.19
CA LYS A 393 1.62 -31.19 -23.26
C LYS A 393 2.87 -30.42 -22.90
N THR A 394 2.98 -29.21 -23.39
CA THR A 394 4.07 -28.31 -22.97
C THR A 394 3.94 -28.02 -21.48
N LYS A 395 5.06 -28.10 -20.75
CA LYS A 395 5.15 -27.72 -19.34
C LYS A 395 6.20 -26.64 -19.17
N ALA A 396 5.88 -25.58 -18.40
CA ALA A 396 6.79 -24.51 -18.09
C ALA A 396 6.59 -24.01 -16.64
N GLN A 397 7.55 -23.25 -16.15
CA GLN A 397 7.44 -22.51 -14.89
C GLN A 397 7.18 -21.05 -15.22
N ASP A 398 5.95 -20.60 -15.10
CA ASP A 398 5.48 -19.30 -15.58
C ASP A 398 6.33 -18.14 -15.05
N MET A 399 6.72 -18.19 -13.77
CA MET A 399 7.54 -17.16 -13.13
C MET A 399 8.97 -17.08 -13.67
N ILE A 400 9.51 -18.16 -14.24
CA ILE A 400 10.84 -18.13 -14.89
C ILE A 400 10.78 -17.32 -16.19
N GLU A 401 9.71 -17.50 -16.95
CA GLU A 401 9.55 -16.77 -18.22
C GLU A 401 9.30 -15.28 -17.93
N LEU A 402 8.46 -14.97 -16.95
CA LEU A 402 8.26 -13.61 -16.46
C LEU A 402 9.58 -12.98 -15.96
N GLY A 403 10.41 -13.74 -15.24
CA GLY A 403 11.71 -13.27 -14.74
C GLY A 403 12.64 -12.75 -15.84
N GLY A 404 12.63 -13.34 -17.02
CA GLY A 404 13.38 -12.85 -18.20
C GLY A 404 12.88 -11.49 -18.68
N TYR A 405 11.56 -11.32 -18.76
CA TYR A 405 10.95 -10.03 -19.14
C TYR A 405 11.27 -8.92 -18.12
N ILE A 406 11.17 -9.23 -16.82
CA ILE A 406 11.49 -8.27 -15.76
C ILE A 406 12.97 -7.90 -15.76
N ARG A 407 13.89 -8.85 -15.99
CA ARG A 407 15.32 -8.57 -16.13
C ARG A 407 15.57 -7.47 -17.17
N ASP A 408 14.97 -7.59 -18.33
CA ASP A 408 15.18 -6.65 -19.44
C ASP A 408 14.49 -5.30 -19.20
N ILE A 409 13.42 -5.26 -18.37
CA ILE A 409 12.85 -3.99 -17.87
C ILE A 409 13.92 -3.25 -17.05
N PHE A 410 14.66 -3.91 -16.18
CA PHE A 410 15.74 -3.28 -15.42
C PHE A 410 16.81 -2.68 -16.35
N GLU A 411 17.26 -3.45 -17.34
CA GLU A 411 18.29 -2.97 -18.29
C GLU A 411 17.83 -1.73 -19.06
N LEU A 412 16.59 -1.74 -19.57
CA LEU A 412 16.06 -0.61 -20.32
C LEU A 412 15.85 0.65 -19.48
N ASN A 413 15.72 0.51 -18.17
CA ASN A 413 15.46 1.62 -17.24
C ASN A 413 16.65 1.94 -16.32
N GLU A 414 17.83 1.38 -16.57
CA GLU A 414 19.02 1.62 -15.75
C GLU A 414 19.40 3.12 -15.65
N GLU A 415 19.22 3.87 -16.73
CA GLU A 415 19.46 5.31 -16.76
C GLU A 415 18.47 6.10 -15.90
N ASN A 416 17.18 5.71 -15.93
CA ASN A 416 16.12 6.40 -15.21
C ASN A 416 16.07 6.00 -13.74
N LYS A 417 16.54 4.83 -13.37
CA LYS A 417 16.50 4.24 -12.02
C LYS A 417 15.13 4.39 -11.36
N ASN A 418 14.07 4.04 -12.10
CA ASN A 418 12.69 4.26 -11.69
C ASN A 418 11.88 2.96 -11.52
N PHE A 419 12.57 1.82 -11.31
CA PHE A 419 11.94 0.51 -11.15
C PHE A 419 12.67 -0.34 -10.12
N ARG A 420 11.95 -0.90 -9.15
CA ARG A 420 12.45 -1.84 -8.13
C ARG A 420 11.46 -2.99 -7.91
N ILE A 421 11.97 -4.13 -7.41
CA ILE A 421 11.18 -5.26 -6.93
C ILE A 421 11.18 -5.21 -5.40
N PHE A 422 10.05 -5.52 -4.80
CA PHE A 422 9.88 -5.59 -3.34
C PHE A 422 9.30 -6.94 -2.94
N GLY A 423 9.71 -7.47 -1.78
CA GLY A 423 9.23 -8.73 -1.24
C GLY A 423 10.01 -9.15 0.01
N PRO A 424 9.48 -10.11 0.79
CA PRO A 424 10.08 -10.53 2.06
C PRO A 424 11.00 -11.76 1.90
N ASP A 425 12.17 -11.62 1.25
CA ASP A 425 13.15 -12.71 1.00
C ASP A 425 12.61 -13.85 0.11
N GLU A 426 11.73 -13.51 -0.82
CA GLU A 426 11.00 -14.53 -1.60
C GLU A 426 11.35 -14.53 -3.11
N SER A 427 12.16 -13.59 -3.63
CA SER A 427 12.41 -13.47 -5.06
C SER A 427 13.00 -14.74 -5.68
N MET A 428 13.93 -15.40 -5.02
CA MET A 428 14.50 -16.68 -5.49
C MET A 428 13.47 -17.83 -5.41
N SER A 429 12.75 -17.91 -4.30
CA SER A 429 11.71 -18.90 -4.09
C SER A 429 10.55 -18.74 -5.07
N ASN A 430 10.24 -17.50 -5.43
CA ASN A 430 9.22 -17.15 -6.44
C ASN A 430 9.69 -17.35 -7.88
N ARG A 431 10.87 -17.95 -8.09
CA ARG A 431 11.46 -18.24 -9.39
C ARG A 431 11.81 -17.01 -10.24
N LEU A 432 12.01 -15.85 -9.62
CA LEU A 432 12.48 -14.63 -10.30
C LEU A 432 14.00 -14.60 -10.48
N TYR A 433 14.71 -15.69 -10.35
CA TYR A 433 16.17 -15.72 -10.33
C TYR A 433 16.84 -15.16 -11.60
N LYS A 434 16.18 -15.11 -12.76
CA LYS A 434 16.70 -14.47 -13.96
C LYS A 434 17.02 -12.97 -13.75
N VAL A 435 16.33 -12.29 -12.82
CA VAL A 435 16.61 -10.88 -12.52
C VAL A 435 18.00 -10.69 -11.91
N PHE A 436 18.53 -11.71 -11.24
CA PHE A 436 19.87 -11.66 -10.63
C PHE A 436 21.02 -11.82 -11.67
N GLU A 437 20.70 -12.05 -12.94
CA GLU A 437 21.69 -11.98 -14.01
C GLU A 437 22.20 -10.55 -14.25
N THR A 438 21.38 -9.52 -13.89
CA THR A 438 21.68 -8.10 -14.12
C THR A 438 21.57 -7.24 -12.87
N GLN A 439 20.87 -7.71 -11.83
CA GLN A 439 20.62 -6.97 -10.59
C GLN A 439 21.02 -7.78 -9.35
N ASN A 440 21.12 -7.08 -8.23
CA ASN A 440 21.33 -7.69 -6.91
C ASN A 440 20.25 -7.24 -5.93
N ARG A 441 20.15 -7.94 -4.80
CA ARG A 441 19.44 -7.46 -3.62
C ARG A 441 20.14 -6.25 -3.05
N ASP A 442 19.38 -5.27 -2.62
CA ASP A 442 19.92 -4.14 -1.88
C ASP A 442 20.26 -4.57 -0.44
N TRP A 443 21.52 -4.33 -0.04
CA TRP A 443 21.98 -4.66 1.29
C TRP A 443 23.11 -3.75 1.73
N ASN A 444 22.85 -2.81 2.63
CA ASN A 444 23.83 -1.83 3.12
C ASN A 444 24.38 -2.17 4.52
N ALA A 445 24.02 -3.32 5.10
CA ALA A 445 24.68 -3.85 6.29
C ALA A 445 25.99 -4.59 5.93
N GLY A 446 26.52 -5.40 6.85
CA GLY A 446 27.73 -6.20 6.57
C GLY A 446 27.50 -7.23 5.47
N LEU A 447 28.52 -7.44 4.63
CA LEU A 447 28.54 -8.45 3.57
C LEU A 447 29.60 -9.50 3.90
N LEU A 448 29.34 -10.75 3.55
CA LEU A 448 30.26 -11.88 3.71
C LEU A 448 30.56 -12.50 2.34
N ASP A 449 31.71 -13.16 2.21
CA ASP A 449 32.13 -13.85 0.96
C ASP A 449 31.18 -15.02 0.58
N THR A 450 30.33 -15.46 1.49
CA THR A 450 29.35 -16.52 1.27
C THR A 450 27.99 -16.01 0.82
N ASP A 451 27.81 -14.69 0.74
CA ASP A 451 26.54 -14.09 0.36
C ASP A 451 26.39 -14.06 -1.17
N ASP A 452 25.25 -14.51 -1.65
CA ASP A 452 24.95 -14.52 -3.08
C ASP A 452 23.98 -13.39 -3.46
N CYS A 453 24.27 -12.70 -4.56
CA CYS A 453 23.40 -11.67 -5.14
C CYS A 453 23.05 -10.52 -4.18
N LEU A 454 23.93 -10.15 -3.26
CA LEU A 454 23.81 -8.99 -2.40
C LEU A 454 24.76 -7.86 -2.88
N ALA A 455 24.29 -6.63 -2.89
CA ALA A 455 25.09 -5.46 -3.21
C ALA A 455 24.54 -4.19 -2.55
N ARG A 456 25.41 -3.22 -2.27
CA ARG A 456 25.01 -1.93 -1.69
C ARG A 456 24.26 -1.01 -2.66
N ASN A 457 24.22 -1.37 -3.93
CA ASN A 457 23.50 -0.67 -5.00
C ASN A 457 22.45 -1.56 -5.68
N GLY A 458 21.99 -2.59 -4.98
CA GLY A 458 20.94 -3.48 -5.46
C GLY A 458 19.61 -2.76 -5.68
N ARG A 459 18.78 -3.35 -6.51
CA ARG A 459 17.45 -2.80 -6.83
C ARG A 459 16.32 -3.77 -6.49
N ILE A 460 16.67 -4.90 -5.88
CA ILE A 460 15.72 -5.90 -5.41
C ILE A 460 15.65 -5.77 -3.89
N MET A 461 14.51 -5.26 -3.41
CA MET A 461 14.26 -4.91 -2.01
C MET A 461 13.59 -6.10 -1.29
N ASP A 462 14.30 -7.22 -1.20
CA ASP A 462 13.79 -8.43 -0.55
C ASP A 462 14.66 -8.94 0.62
N GLY A 463 15.51 -8.08 1.15
CA GLY A 463 16.43 -8.43 2.23
C GLY A 463 15.81 -8.48 3.64
N MET A 464 14.55 -8.08 3.82
CA MET A 464 13.85 -8.13 5.10
C MET A 464 12.67 -9.09 5.08
N LEU A 465 12.58 -9.95 6.08
CA LEU A 465 11.44 -10.84 6.28
C LEU A 465 10.33 -10.09 7.03
N SER A 466 9.79 -9.07 6.35
CA SER A 466 8.71 -8.23 6.86
C SER A 466 7.90 -7.67 5.69
N GLU A 467 6.74 -8.24 5.46
CA GLU A 467 5.80 -7.83 4.42
C GLU A 467 5.37 -6.37 4.59
N HIS A 468 5.08 -5.95 5.83
CA HIS A 468 4.69 -4.57 6.13
C HIS A 468 5.76 -3.55 5.71
N MET A 469 7.05 -3.85 6.00
CA MET A 469 8.12 -2.94 5.68
C MET A 469 8.36 -2.89 4.17
N CYS A 470 8.43 -4.06 3.52
CA CYS A 470 8.68 -4.13 2.08
C CYS A 470 7.55 -3.51 1.26
N GLU A 471 6.27 -3.72 1.65
CA GLU A 471 5.14 -3.04 1.01
C GLU A 471 5.13 -1.54 1.29
N GLY A 472 5.40 -1.11 2.51
CA GLY A 472 5.51 0.30 2.85
C GLY A 472 6.60 1.03 2.05
N TRP A 473 7.73 0.38 1.79
CA TRP A 473 8.75 0.89 0.87
C TRP A 473 8.20 1.04 -0.55
N LEU A 474 7.50 0.01 -1.05
CA LEU A 474 6.88 0.08 -2.39
C LEU A 474 5.86 1.21 -2.46
N GLU A 475 4.95 1.32 -1.50
CA GLU A 475 3.95 2.39 -1.49
C GLU A 475 4.59 3.78 -1.52
N GLY A 476 5.59 4.06 -0.67
CA GLY A 476 6.33 5.32 -0.67
C GLY A 476 7.03 5.59 -2.02
N TYR A 477 7.57 4.55 -2.63
CA TYR A 477 8.24 4.61 -3.93
C TYR A 477 7.27 4.95 -5.08
N LEU A 478 6.07 4.32 -5.09
CA LEU A 478 5.01 4.62 -6.06
C LEU A 478 4.44 6.03 -5.88
N LEU A 479 4.15 6.41 -4.63
CA LEU A 479 3.56 7.69 -4.29
C LEU A 479 4.45 8.88 -4.67
N THR A 480 5.75 8.67 -4.83
CA THR A 480 6.73 9.68 -5.25
C THR A 480 7.16 9.56 -6.72
N GLY A 481 6.41 8.82 -7.54
CA GLY A 481 6.56 8.82 -8.99
C GLY A 481 7.53 7.79 -9.55
N ARG A 482 7.60 6.62 -8.95
CA ARG A 482 8.42 5.47 -9.39
C ARG A 482 7.53 4.26 -9.71
N HIS A 483 8.13 3.17 -10.19
CA HIS A 483 7.45 1.93 -10.54
C HIS A 483 8.03 0.74 -9.77
N GLY A 484 7.18 -0.20 -9.43
CA GLY A 484 7.58 -1.43 -8.78
C GLY A 484 6.44 -2.43 -8.65
N PHE A 485 6.74 -3.57 -8.09
CA PHE A 485 5.74 -4.56 -7.72
C PHE A 485 6.17 -5.33 -6.47
N PHE A 486 5.21 -5.95 -5.82
CA PHE A 486 5.39 -6.78 -4.64
C PHE A 486 5.24 -8.26 -5.02
N ALA A 487 6.26 -9.07 -4.77
CA ALA A 487 6.22 -10.50 -4.98
C ALA A 487 6.18 -11.22 -3.63
N SER A 488 5.12 -11.99 -3.37
CA SER A 488 4.94 -12.71 -2.11
C SER A 488 4.25 -14.05 -2.30
N TYR A 489 4.37 -14.92 -1.28
CA TYR A 489 3.53 -16.09 -1.16
C TYR A 489 2.07 -15.69 -0.94
N GLU A 490 1.16 -16.40 -1.59
CA GLU A 490 -0.26 -16.10 -1.54
C GLU A 490 -0.82 -16.09 -0.10
N ALA A 491 -0.41 -17.05 0.74
CA ALA A 491 -0.89 -17.10 2.11
C ALA A 491 -0.36 -15.95 2.98
N PHE A 492 0.86 -15.45 2.72
CA PHE A 492 1.48 -14.44 3.56
C PHE A 492 1.13 -13.01 3.17
N ILE A 493 0.66 -12.78 1.94
CA ILE A 493 0.18 -11.46 1.55
C ILE A 493 -0.97 -10.96 2.46
N ARG A 494 -1.68 -11.86 3.14
CA ARG A 494 -2.70 -11.51 4.13
C ARG A 494 -2.16 -10.67 5.29
N ILE A 495 -0.86 -10.73 5.56
CA ILE A 495 -0.20 -9.90 6.58
C ILE A 495 -0.38 -8.41 6.28
N VAL A 496 -0.47 -8.03 5.01
CA VAL A 496 -0.60 -6.64 4.54
C VAL A 496 -1.99 -6.28 3.99
N ASP A 497 -3.00 -7.08 4.24
CA ASP A 497 -4.41 -6.81 3.86
C ASP A 497 -4.83 -5.36 4.16
N SER A 498 -4.45 -4.87 5.34
CA SER A 498 -4.81 -3.54 5.80
C SER A 498 -4.08 -2.44 5.02
N MET A 499 -2.79 -2.59 4.77
CA MET A 499 -2.00 -1.65 3.96
C MET A 499 -2.57 -1.55 2.54
N ALA A 500 -2.75 -2.68 1.87
CA ALA A 500 -3.36 -2.75 0.54
C ALA A 500 -4.74 -2.06 0.51
N ALA A 501 -5.56 -2.24 1.57
CA ALA A 501 -6.85 -1.58 1.71
C ALA A 501 -6.72 -0.06 1.87
N GLN A 502 -5.75 0.41 2.66
CA GLN A 502 -5.48 1.85 2.83
C GLN A 502 -5.03 2.47 1.50
N HIS A 503 -4.11 1.82 0.79
CA HIS A 503 -3.64 2.28 -0.52
C HIS A 503 -4.78 2.36 -1.54
N ALA A 504 -5.64 1.33 -1.61
CA ALA A 504 -6.82 1.34 -2.49
C ALA A 504 -7.78 2.50 -2.16
N LYS A 505 -8.00 2.80 -0.87
CA LYS A 505 -8.82 3.94 -0.45
C LYS A 505 -8.17 5.28 -0.80
N TRP A 506 -6.84 5.38 -0.64
CA TRP A 506 -6.05 6.55 -1.05
C TRP A 506 -6.23 6.82 -2.55
N LEU A 507 -6.02 5.81 -3.40
CA LEU A 507 -6.18 5.92 -4.86
C LEU A 507 -7.61 6.29 -5.25
N LYS A 508 -8.63 5.68 -4.59
CA LYS A 508 -10.03 6.04 -4.81
C LYS A 508 -10.28 7.53 -4.63
N VAL A 509 -9.72 8.13 -3.58
CA VAL A 509 -9.87 9.58 -3.32
C VAL A 509 -9.05 10.39 -4.33
N CYS A 510 -7.81 10.00 -4.62
CA CYS A 510 -6.99 10.65 -5.64
C CYS A 510 -7.70 10.74 -6.99
N ASN A 511 -8.41 9.69 -7.40
CA ASN A 511 -9.18 9.67 -8.65
C ASN A 511 -10.34 10.71 -8.70
N GLN A 512 -10.74 11.26 -7.56
CA GLN A 512 -11.79 12.29 -7.44
C GLN A 512 -11.21 13.71 -7.40
N LEU A 513 -9.89 13.87 -7.31
CA LEU A 513 -9.20 15.15 -7.15
C LEU A 513 -8.51 15.55 -8.46
N SER A 514 -8.99 16.60 -9.10
CA SER A 514 -8.48 17.05 -10.40
C SER A 514 -7.01 17.49 -10.40
N TRP A 515 -6.45 17.85 -9.24
CA TRP A 515 -5.08 18.31 -9.09
C TRP A 515 -4.09 17.17 -8.75
N ARG A 516 -4.57 16.04 -8.23
CA ARG A 516 -3.73 14.85 -8.02
C ARG A 516 -3.45 14.18 -9.35
N GLN A 517 -2.17 13.92 -9.63
CA GLN A 517 -1.76 13.23 -10.85
C GLN A 517 -1.66 11.72 -10.62
N PRO A 518 -2.06 10.91 -11.61
CA PRO A 518 -2.01 9.44 -11.49
C PRO A 518 -0.59 8.93 -11.28
N ILE A 519 -0.44 8.00 -10.33
CA ILE A 519 0.81 7.28 -10.05
C ILE A 519 0.79 5.88 -10.65
N ALA A 520 1.94 5.20 -10.69
CA ALA A 520 2.01 3.79 -11.07
C ALA A 520 1.17 2.93 -10.10
N SER A 521 0.55 1.88 -10.63
CA SER A 521 -0.29 0.97 -9.84
C SER A 521 0.51 0.17 -8.83
N LEU A 522 -0.10 -0.16 -7.71
CA LEU A 522 0.38 -1.16 -6.76
C LEU A 522 0.07 -2.55 -7.33
N ASN A 523 1.12 -3.30 -7.68
CA ASN A 523 1.00 -4.60 -8.30
C ASN A 523 1.49 -5.69 -7.35
N PHE A 524 0.63 -6.66 -7.05
CA PHE A 524 0.97 -7.88 -6.32
C PHE A 524 1.11 -9.05 -7.29
N ILE A 525 2.21 -9.80 -7.15
CA ILE A 525 2.39 -11.12 -7.78
C ILE A 525 2.37 -12.14 -6.66
N LEU A 526 1.31 -12.96 -6.64
CA LEU A 526 1.07 -13.96 -5.62
C LEU A 526 1.49 -15.32 -6.15
N THR A 527 2.51 -15.89 -5.53
CA THR A 527 3.05 -17.20 -5.89
C THR A 527 2.94 -18.18 -4.74
N SER A 528 3.52 -19.35 -4.88
CA SER A 528 3.36 -20.41 -3.87
C SER A 528 1.87 -20.57 -3.51
N ASN A 529 1.04 -20.51 -4.55
CA ASN A 529 -0.39 -20.50 -4.43
C ASN A 529 -0.91 -21.76 -3.70
N VAL A 530 -2.10 -21.71 -3.18
CA VAL A 530 -2.70 -22.72 -2.31
C VAL A 530 -2.51 -24.15 -2.86
N TRP A 531 -2.66 -24.35 -4.16
CA TRP A 531 -2.57 -25.67 -4.81
C TRP A 531 -1.16 -26.23 -4.95
N GLN A 532 -0.16 -25.44 -4.63
CA GLN A 532 1.26 -25.80 -4.68
C GLN A 532 1.88 -25.95 -3.27
N GLN A 533 1.05 -26.01 -2.23
CA GLN A 533 1.46 -26.06 -0.83
C GLN A 533 1.09 -27.38 -0.13
N ASP A 534 1.01 -28.47 -0.90
CA ASP A 534 0.74 -29.82 -0.43
C ASP A 534 1.73 -30.35 0.62
N HIS A 535 2.96 -29.80 0.61
CA HIS A 535 4.06 -30.25 1.48
C HIS A 535 4.35 -29.34 2.68
N ASN A 536 3.90 -28.07 2.66
CA ASN A 536 4.13 -27.13 3.75
C ASN A 536 3.02 -27.12 4.81
N GLY A 537 1.88 -27.76 4.52
CA GLY A 537 0.72 -27.83 5.40
C GLY A 537 -0.09 -26.53 5.46
N PHE A 538 -1.07 -26.53 6.33
CA PHE A 538 -2.14 -25.52 6.40
C PHE A 538 -1.66 -24.06 6.56
N THR A 539 -0.50 -23.83 7.16
CA THR A 539 0.02 -22.46 7.39
C THR A 539 0.39 -21.72 6.11
N HIS A 540 0.57 -22.43 4.99
CA HIS A 540 0.91 -21.89 3.67
C HIS A 540 -0.28 -21.94 2.69
N GLN A 541 -1.47 -22.22 3.18
CA GLN A 541 -2.66 -22.48 2.38
C GLN A 541 -3.74 -21.45 2.72
N ASP A 542 -3.73 -20.27 2.09
CA ASP A 542 -4.74 -19.22 2.26
C ASP A 542 -4.84 -18.35 1.01
N PRO A 543 -5.89 -18.50 0.17
CA PRO A 543 -6.12 -17.63 -0.99
C PRO A 543 -6.97 -16.39 -0.68
N GLY A 544 -7.29 -16.12 0.58
CA GLY A 544 -8.29 -15.13 1.02
C GLY A 544 -7.94 -13.67 0.76
N PHE A 545 -6.74 -13.35 0.27
CA PHE A 545 -6.42 -11.98 -0.17
C PHE A 545 -7.32 -11.53 -1.31
N LEU A 546 -7.69 -12.43 -2.22
CA LEU A 546 -8.60 -12.14 -3.33
C LEU A 546 -9.99 -11.70 -2.82
N ASP A 547 -10.53 -12.40 -1.82
CA ASP A 547 -11.81 -12.04 -1.17
C ASP A 547 -11.71 -10.66 -0.50
N HIS A 548 -10.56 -10.37 0.14
CA HIS A 548 -10.34 -9.09 0.80
C HIS A 548 -10.34 -7.92 -0.20
N ILE A 549 -9.58 -8.01 -1.29
CA ILE A 549 -9.48 -6.90 -2.25
C ILE A 549 -10.71 -6.79 -3.16
N ALA A 550 -11.45 -7.86 -3.41
CA ALA A 550 -12.69 -7.85 -4.18
C ALA A 550 -13.72 -6.85 -3.63
N ASN A 551 -13.71 -6.64 -2.32
CA ASN A 551 -14.59 -5.70 -1.62
C ASN A 551 -14.13 -4.23 -1.66
N LYS A 552 -13.05 -3.90 -2.38
CA LYS A 552 -12.60 -2.51 -2.53
C LYS A 552 -13.34 -1.85 -3.69
N LYS A 553 -13.14 -0.54 -3.86
CA LYS A 553 -13.83 0.21 -4.90
C LYS A 553 -13.49 -0.33 -6.30
N ALA A 554 -14.51 -0.69 -7.05
CA ALA A 554 -14.39 -1.27 -8.39
C ALA A 554 -13.50 -0.46 -9.36
N ASP A 555 -13.41 0.86 -9.17
CA ASP A 555 -12.59 1.74 -10.01
C ASP A 555 -11.08 1.52 -9.83
N VAL A 556 -10.66 0.92 -8.70
CA VAL A 556 -9.22 0.84 -8.34
C VAL A 556 -8.69 -0.58 -8.22
N VAL A 557 -9.51 -1.62 -8.14
CA VAL A 557 -9.03 -2.99 -7.95
C VAL A 557 -9.17 -3.84 -9.20
N ARG A 558 -8.18 -4.73 -9.43
CA ARG A 558 -8.15 -5.70 -10.53
C ARG A 558 -7.56 -7.02 -10.04
N MET A 559 -8.08 -8.14 -10.54
CA MET A 559 -7.60 -9.48 -10.19
C MET A 559 -7.45 -10.34 -11.44
N TYR A 560 -6.25 -10.87 -11.64
CA TYR A 560 -5.92 -11.69 -12.80
C TYR A 560 -5.38 -13.05 -12.35
N LEU A 561 -5.93 -14.11 -12.92
CA LEU A 561 -5.51 -15.49 -12.65
C LEU A 561 -5.14 -16.17 -13.98
N PRO A 562 -3.98 -15.85 -14.56
CA PRO A 562 -3.53 -16.42 -15.82
C PRO A 562 -3.37 -17.95 -15.71
N PRO A 563 -3.82 -18.73 -16.71
CA PRO A 563 -3.72 -20.18 -16.70
C PRO A 563 -2.36 -20.73 -17.14
N ASP A 564 -1.49 -19.87 -17.73
CA ASP A 564 -0.21 -20.25 -18.29
C ASP A 564 0.78 -19.08 -18.41
N ALA A 565 2.02 -19.35 -18.79
CA ALA A 565 3.10 -18.37 -18.89
C ALA A 565 2.84 -17.26 -19.91
N ASN A 566 2.27 -17.57 -21.07
CA ASN A 566 1.98 -16.58 -22.10
C ASN A 566 0.90 -15.60 -21.66
N CYS A 567 -0.10 -16.09 -20.94
CA CYS A 567 -1.12 -15.25 -20.30
C CYS A 567 -0.53 -14.41 -19.16
N LEU A 568 0.37 -14.99 -18.33
CA LEU A 568 1.05 -14.25 -17.27
C LEU A 568 1.84 -13.06 -17.80
N LEU A 569 2.62 -13.27 -18.87
CA LEU A 569 3.38 -12.20 -19.54
C LEU A 569 2.46 -11.07 -20.01
N SER A 570 1.33 -11.42 -20.63
CA SER A 570 0.35 -10.44 -21.11
C SER A 570 -0.33 -9.66 -19.96
N CYS A 571 -0.72 -10.34 -18.88
CA CYS A 571 -1.31 -9.72 -17.70
C CYS A 571 -0.33 -8.80 -16.98
N PHE A 572 0.91 -9.25 -16.79
CA PHE A 572 1.93 -8.46 -16.11
C PHE A 572 2.28 -7.19 -16.89
N ASP A 573 2.49 -7.30 -18.23
CA ASP A 573 2.74 -6.15 -19.09
C ASP A 573 1.61 -5.10 -19.01
N HIS A 574 0.36 -5.56 -18.96
CA HIS A 574 -0.79 -4.69 -18.75
C HIS A 574 -0.76 -4.01 -17.39
N CYS A 575 -0.55 -4.76 -16.32
CA CYS A 575 -0.56 -4.25 -14.95
C CYS A 575 0.56 -3.25 -14.68
N ILE A 576 1.79 -3.51 -15.15
CA ILE A 576 2.93 -2.63 -14.90
C ILE A 576 2.84 -1.28 -15.63
N LYS A 577 2.04 -1.18 -16.68
CA LYS A 577 1.70 0.05 -17.40
C LYS A 577 0.56 0.83 -16.78
N SER A 578 -0.26 0.18 -15.98
CA SER A 578 -1.47 0.76 -15.42
C SER A 578 -1.15 1.82 -14.35
N LYS A 579 -2.09 2.75 -14.12
CA LYS A 579 -1.96 3.84 -13.16
C LYS A 579 -3.18 3.88 -12.25
N ASN A 580 -2.97 4.19 -10.98
CA ASN A 580 -4.01 4.32 -9.95
C ASN A 580 -4.84 3.04 -9.72
N TYR A 581 -4.23 1.85 -9.91
CA TYR A 581 -4.87 0.58 -9.57
C TYR A 581 -4.12 -0.17 -8.47
N VAL A 582 -4.83 -1.08 -7.83
CA VAL A 582 -4.28 -2.19 -7.05
C VAL A 582 -4.58 -3.45 -7.87
N ASN A 583 -3.53 -4.07 -8.39
CA ASN A 583 -3.62 -5.27 -9.20
C ASN A 583 -3.11 -6.47 -8.41
N ALA A 584 -3.85 -7.57 -8.39
CA ALA A 584 -3.40 -8.85 -7.90
C ALA A 584 -3.31 -9.86 -9.06
N ILE A 585 -2.15 -10.50 -9.20
CA ILE A 585 -1.90 -11.52 -10.21
C ILE A 585 -1.50 -12.80 -9.46
N VAL A 586 -2.28 -13.87 -9.61
CA VAL A 586 -1.93 -15.19 -9.08
C VAL A 586 -1.13 -15.94 -10.14
N ALA A 587 0.08 -16.37 -9.80
CA ALA A 587 1.01 -16.98 -10.75
C ALA A 587 1.55 -18.33 -10.27
N SER A 588 1.83 -19.22 -11.20
CA SER A 588 2.44 -20.53 -10.94
C SER A 588 3.96 -20.44 -10.93
N LYS A 589 4.59 -20.99 -9.88
CA LYS A 589 6.06 -21.12 -9.80
C LYS A 589 6.57 -22.54 -10.05
N HIS A 590 5.70 -23.54 -10.05
CA HIS A 590 6.02 -24.93 -10.36
C HIS A 590 5.73 -25.26 -11.83
N PRO A 591 6.34 -26.30 -12.39
CA PRO A 591 6.01 -26.73 -13.74
C PRO A 591 4.52 -27.00 -13.89
N SER A 592 3.85 -26.27 -14.77
CA SER A 592 2.42 -26.39 -15.06
C SER A 592 2.19 -26.61 -16.55
N CYS A 593 1.03 -27.21 -16.89
CA CYS A 593 0.62 -27.36 -18.29
C CYS A 593 0.36 -25.99 -18.91
N GLN A 594 0.78 -25.85 -20.16
CA GLN A 594 0.60 -24.65 -20.96
C GLN A 594 -0.50 -24.84 -22.00
N TRP A 595 -1.26 -23.80 -22.31
CA TRP A 595 -2.52 -23.94 -23.04
C TRP A 595 -2.57 -23.13 -24.33
N LEU A 596 -2.13 -21.90 -24.32
CA LEU A 596 -2.34 -20.94 -25.39
C LEU A 596 -1.01 -20.48 -26.01
N SER A 597 -0.96 -20.40 -27.35
CA SER A 597 0.13 -19.69 -28.02
C SER A 597 0.12 -18.22 -27.59
N MET A 598 1.22 -17.48 -27.77
CA MET A 598 1.29 -16.07 -27.42
C MET A 598 0.19 -15.23 -28.10
N GLU A 599 -0.12 -15.51 -29.39
CA GLU A 599 -1.19 -14.80 -30.10
C GLU A 599 -2.56 -15.06 -29.46
N GLN A 600 -2.86 -16.31 -29.12
CA GLN A 600 -4.09 -16.68 -28.43
C GLN A 600 -4.16 -16.09 -27.02
N ALA A 601 -3.06 -16.10 -26.29
CA ALA A 601 -2.96 -15.54 -24.95
C ALA A 601 -3.23 -14.02 -24.95
N VAL A 602 -2.63 -13.26 -25.85
CA VAL A 602 -2.88 -11.82 -26.01
C VAL A 602 -4.37 -11.54 -26.26
N LYS A 603 -5.00 -12.29 -27.17
CA LYS A 603 -6.41 -12.14 -27.45
C LYS A 603 -7.27 -12.47 -26.23
N HIS A 604 -6.97 -13.60 -25.58
CA HIS A 604 -7.73 -14.09 -24.41
C HIS A 604 -7.60 -13.13 -23.22
N CYS A 605 -6.40 -12.67 -22.88
CA CYS A 605 -6.19 -11.72 -21.81
C CYS A 605 -6.81 -10.34 -22.09
N THR A 606 -6.82 -9.89 -23.36
CA THR A 606 -7.48 -8.64 -23.74
C THR A 606 -8.99 -8.73 -23.50
N GLN A 607 -9.61 -9.89 -23.76
CA GLN A 607 -11.01 -10.15 -23.48
C GLN A 607 -11.27 -10.41 -21.98
N GLY A 608 -10.27 -10.96 -21.27
CA GLY A 608 -10.33 -11.31 -19.87
C GLY A 608 -11.07 -12.60 -19.55
N ILE A 609 -11.87 -13.11 -20.48
CA ILE A 609 -12.65 -14.34 -20.44
C ILE A 609 -12.88 -14.84 -21.86
N GLY A 610 -13.01 -16.15 -22.03
CA GLY A 610 -13.37 -16.67 -23.36
C GLY A 610 -13.76 -18.14 -23.36
N ILE A 611 -14.53 -18.50 -24.38
CA ILE A 611 -14.80 -19.89 -24.72
C ILE A 611 -13.54 -20.43 -25.42
N TRP A 612 -13.04 -21.56 -24.97
CA TRP A 612 -11.95 -22.28 -25.63
C TRP A 612 -12.53 -23.26 -26.68
N ASP A 613 -12.80 -22.76 -27.88
CA ASP A 613 -13.42 -23.54 -28.99
C ASP A 613 -12.64 -24.80 -29.28
N TRP A 614 -11.29 -24.77 -29.18
CA TRP A 614 -10.42 -25.91 -29.42
C TRP A 614 -10.58 -27.04 -28.39
N ALA A 615 -11.08 -26.71 -27.18
CA ALA A 615 -11.35 -27.66 -26.09
C ALA A 615 -12.84 -28.02 -25.98
N SER A 616 -13.72 -27.19 -26.57
CA SER A 616 -15.17 -27.42 -26.60
C SER A 616 -15.57 -28.39 -27.72
N ASN A 617 -16.76 -29.00 -27.60
CA ASN A 617 -17.35 -29.82 -28.65
C ASN A 617 -18.81 -29.47 -28.93
N ASP A 618 -19.29 -28.31 -28.43
CA ASP A 618 -20.63 -27.79 -28.73
C ASP A 618 -20.75 -27.17 -30.12
N CYS A 619 -19.64 -26.96 -30.82
CA CYS A 619 -19.57 -26.38 -32.17
C CYS A 619 -20.34 -25.04 -32.31
N GLY A 620 -20.44 -24.25 -31.26
CA GLY A 620 -21.16 -22.99 -31.19
C GLY A 620 -22.67 -23.16 -31.03
N GLU A 621 -23.15 -24.38 -30.81
CA GLU A 621 -24.54 -24.68 -30.44
C GLU A 621 -24.72 -24.52 -28.92
N GLU A 622 -25.95 -24.65 -28.44
CA GLU A 622 -26.23 -24.66 -27.00
C GLU A 622 -25.61 -25.90 -26.36
N PRO A 623 -24.72 -25.77 -25.35
CA PRO A 623 -24.12 -26.91 -24.69
C PRO A 623 -25.10 -27.61 -23.75
N ASP A 624 -24.82 -28.87 -23.40
CA ASP A 624 -25.49 -29.56 -22.30
C ASP A 624 -24.94 -29.14 -20.92
N VAL A 625 -23.66 -28.82 -20.88
CA VAL A 625 -22.94 -28.38 -19.67
C VAL A 625 -21.83 -27.40 -20.04
N VAL A 626 -21.61 -26.39 -19.17
CA VAL A 626 -20.48 -25.50 -19.24
C VAL A 626 -19.45 -25.93 -18.19
N MET A 627 -18.23 -26.25 -18.63
CA MET A 627 -17.08 -26.52 -17.77
C MET A 627 -16.21 -25.27 -17.71
N ALA A 628 -16.25 -24.57 -16.60
CA ALA A 628 -15.56 -23.29 -16.44
C ALA A 628 -14.42 -23.38 -15.44
N CYS A 629 -13.38 -22.57 -15.64
CA CYS A 629 -12.19 -22.54 -14.76
C CYS A 629 -11.56 -21.16 -14.66
N CYS A 630 -10.89 -20.92 -13.53
CA CYS A 630 -10.14 -19.71 -13.25
C CYS A 630 -8.92 -20.03 -12.38
N GLY A 631 -7.71 -19.79 -12.90
CA GLY A 631 -6.42 -20.14 -12.31
C GLY A 631 -5.75 -21.36 -12.98
N ASP A 632 -4.46 -21.59 -12.71
CA ASP A 632 -3.63 -22.64 -13.33
C ASP A 632 -4.11 -24.07 -13.02
N THR A 633 -4.15 -24.42 -11.75
CA THR A 633 -4.56 -25.75 -11.27
C THR A 633 -6.03 -26.05 -11.54
N PRO A 634 -7.00 -25.15 -11.32
CA PRO A 634 -8.37 -25.33 -11.75
C PRO A 634 -8.51 -25.57 -13.25
N THR A 635 -7.71 -24.90 -14.07
CA THR A 635 -7.70 -25.12 -15.51
C THR A 635 -7.22 -26.52 -15.87
N LEU A 636 -6.15 -27.01 -15.23
CA LEU A 636 -5.65 -28.37 -15.41
C LEU A 636 -6.74 -29.41 -15.09
N GLU A 637 -7.39 -29.30 -13.94
CA GLU A 637 -8.37 -30.28 -13.51
C GLU A 637 -9.66 -30.23 -14.36
N THR A 638 -10.08 -29.02 -14.78
CA THR A 638 -11.20 -28.88 -15.69
C THR A 638 -10.92 -29.53 -17.05
N MET A 639 -9.74 -29.29 -17.62
CA MET A 639 -9.37 -29.88 -18.90
C MET A 639 -9.26 -31.42 -18.82
N ALA A 640 -8.77 -31.93 -17.70
CA ALA A 640 -8.73 -33.38 -17.46
C ALA A 640 -10.14 -33.96 -17.27
N ALA A 641 -11.03 -33.26 -16.58
CA ALA A 641 -12.44 -33.66 -16.45
C ALA A 641 -13.16 -33.66 -17.82
N VAL A 642 -12.93 -32.63 -18.63
CA VAL A 642 -13.46 -32.56 -20.02
C VAL A 642 -12.97 -33.74 -20.86
N THR A 643 -11.71 -34.13 -20.76
CA THR A 643 -11.18 -35.31 -21.45
C THR A 643 -11.95 -36.57 -21.06
N ILE A 644 -12.15 -36.79 -19.75
CA ILE A 644 -12.90 -37.97 -19.26
C ILE A 644 -14.35 -37.95 -19.78
N LEU A 645 -15.02 -36.77 -19.68
CA LEU A 645 -16.40 -36.65 -20.18
C LEU A 645 -16.53 -36.91 -21.66
N ARG A 646 -15.58 -36.44 -22.48
CA ARG A 646 -15.58 -36.66 -23.93
C ARG A 646 -15.33 -38.12 -24.32
N ASP A 647 -14.45 -38.80 -23.58
CA ASP A 647 -14.14 -40.23 -23.82
C ASP A 647 -15.30 -41.14 -23.40
N GLU A 648 -15.93 -40.86 -22.26
CA GLU A 648 -16.97 -41.70 -21.69
C GLU A 648 -18.38 -41.35 -22.19
N MET A 649 -18.61 -40.09 -22.58
CA MET A 649 -19.91 -39.53 -23.01
C MET A 649 -19.73 -38.69 -24.30
N PRO A 650 -19.33 -39.28 -25.42
CA PRO A 650 -19.00 -38.54 -26.64
C PRO A 650 -20.18 -37.78 -27.26
N GLU A 651 -21.41 -38.11 -26.87
CA GLU A 651 -22.62 -37.42 -27.27
C GLU A 651 -22.90 -36.12 -26.52
N LEU A 652 -22.19 -35.89 -25.36
CA LEU A 652 -22.42 -34.74 -24.52
C LEU A 652 -21.76 -33.49 -25.13
N LYS A 653 -22.54 -32.43 -25.30
CA LYS A 653 -22.02 -31.13 -25.76
C LYS A 653 -21.47 -30.35 -24.59
N ILE A 654 -20.17 -30.13 -24.59
CA ILE A 654 -19.42 -29.49 -23.53
C ILE A 654 -18.87 -28.17 -24.07
N ARG A 655 -19.10 -27.07 -23.36
CA ARG A 655 -18.46 -25.79 -23.56
C ARG A 655 -17.41 -25.58 -22.50
N VAL A 656 -16.19 -25.23 -22.89
CA VAL A 656 -15.09 -24.91 -21.99
C VAL A 656 -14.90 -23.41 -21.93
N VAL A 657 -14.92 -22.83 -20.72
CA VAL A 657 -14.73 -21.40 -20.49
C VAL A 657 -13.56 -21.19 -19.54
N ASN A 658 -12.61 -20.35 -19.92
CA ASN A 658 -11.54 -19.92 -19.02
C ASN A 658 -11.66 -18.43 -18.69
N VAL A 659 -11.50 -18.11 -17.43
CA VAL A 659 -11.55 -16.75 -16.87
C VAL A 659 -10.14 -16.35 -16.43
N VAL A 660 -9.63 -15.23 -16.94
CA VAL A 660 -8.35 -14.62 -16.55
C VAL A 660 -8.59 -13.41 -15.67
N ASP A 661 -9.47 -12.50 -16.09
CA ASP A 661 -9.90 -11.33 -15.31
C ASP A 661 -11.15 -11.72 -14.51
N LEU A 662 -10.95 -11.90 -13.21
CA LEU A 662 -12.01 -12.40 -12.32
C LEU A 662 -13.25 -11.49 -12.30
N PHE A 663 -13.06 -10.18 -12.46
CA PHE A 663 -14.18 -9.23 -12.47
C PHE A 663 -15.06 -9.30 -13.74
N LYS A 664 -14.70 -10.10 -14.75
CA LYS A 664 -15.61 -10.45 -15.84
C LYS A 664 -16.85 -11.22 -15.37
N MET A 665 -16.76 -11.86 -14.23
CA MET A 665 -17.90 -12.56 -13.62
C MET A 665 -18.94 -11.58 -13.05
N GLU A 666 -18.51 -10.38 -12.64
CA GLU A 666 -19.37 -9.34 -12.08
C GLU A 666 -20.17 -8.62 -13.19
N SER A 667 -21.29 -7.98 -12.80
CA SER A 667 -22.09 -7.15 -13.70
C SER A 667 -21.35 -5.86 -14.10
N ASP A 668 -21.54 -5.42 -15.36
CA ASP A 668 -21.05 -4.13 -15.89
C ASP A 668 -21.61 -2.91 -15.13
N HIS A 669 -22.69 -3.08 -14.39
CA HIS A 669 -23.25 -2.06 -13.51
C HIS A 669 -22.46 -1.90 -12.19
N LYS A 670 -21.75 -2.92 -11.76
CA LYS A 670 -21.00 -2.93 -10.51
C LYS A 670 -19.50 -2.73 -10.71
N HIS A 671 -18.97 -3.30 -11.77
CA HIS A 671 -17.54 -3.24 -12.06
C HIS A 671 -17.30 -2.86 -13.53
N PRO A 672 -16.36 -1.93 -13.83
CA PRO A 672 -16.08 -1.48 -15.20
C PRO A 672 -15.56 -2.60 -16.13
N HIS A 673 -15.03 -3.69 -15.60
CA HIS A 673 -14.62 -4.88 -16.35
C HIS A 673 -15.75 -5.92 -16.48
N GLY A 674 -16.84 -5.77 -15.72
CA GLY A 674 -17.95 -6.69 -15.71
C GLY A 674 -18.58 -6.90 -17.10
N LEU A 675 -19.19 -8.06 -17.32
CA LEU A 675 -19.93 -8.35 -18.53
C LEU A 675 -21.38 -7.84 -18.40
N SER A 676 -21.96 -7.39 -19.49
CA SER A 676 -23.42 -7.26 -19.56
C SER A 676 -24.09 -8.62 -19.44
N ASP A 677 -25.35 -8.65 -19.02
CA ASP A 677 -26.10 -9.92 -18.92
C ASP A 677 -26.16 -10.65 -20.25
N ALA A 678 -26.26 -9.92 -21.36
CA ALA A 678 -26.29 -10.53 -22.70
C ALA A 678 -24.95 -11.23 -23.06
N GLU A 679 -23.83 -10.63 -22.72
CA GLU A 679 -22.50 -11.22 -22.92
C GLU A 679 -22.28 -12.41 -21.98
N TYR A 680 -22.68 -12.28 -20.73
CA TYR A 680 -22.60 -13.38 -19.76
C TYR A 680 -23.45 -14.57 -20.20
N ASP A 681 -24.69 -14.36 -20.57
CA ASP A 681 -25.62 -15.40 -21.05
C ASP A 681 -25.12 -16.06 -22.36
N ALA A 682 -24.44 -15.32 -23.22
CA ALA A 682 -23.83 -15.89 -24.44
C ALA A 682 -22.70 -16.88 -24.15
N ILE A 683 -21.94 -16.64 -23.05
CA ILE A 683 -20.83 -17.48 -22.62
C ILE A 683 -21.34 -18.65 -21.75
N PHE A 684 -22.10 -18.34 -20.71
CA PHE A 684 -22.51 -19.29 -19.66
C PHE A 684 -23.89 -19.88 -19.83
N THR A 685 -24.64 -19.45 -20.84
CA THR A 685 -26.06 -19.78 -21.07
C THR A 685 -27.00 -19.24 -19.97
N LYS A 686 -28.30 -19.41 -20.16
CA LYS A 686 -29.34 -18.92 -19.22
C LYS A 686 -29.75 -19.94 -18.18
N ASP A 687 -29.57 -21.22 -18.45
CA ASP A 687 -30.15 -22.29 -17.63
C ASP A 687 -29.38 -23.60 -17.61
N LYS A 688 -28.32 -23.74 -18.45
CA LYS A 688 -27.52 -24.96 -18.47
C LYS A 688 -26.63 -25.00 -17.23
N PRO A 689 -26.32 -26.21 -16.73
CA PRO A 689 -25.43 -26.35 -15.59
C PRO A 689 -24.04 -25.82 -15.90
N ILE A 690 -23.46 -25.06 -14.95
CA ILE A 690 -22.11 -24.54 -14.96
C ILE A 690 -21.35 -25.22 -13.84
N ILE A 691 -20.30 -25.98 -14.17
CA ILE A 691 -19.36 -26.53 -13.22
C ILE A 691 -18.14 -25.63 -13.25
N PHE A 692 -17.91 -24.89 -12.18
CA PHE A 692 -16.89 -23.85 -12.12
C PHE A 692 -15.77 -24.26 -11.15
N ALA A 693 -14.58 -24.52 -11.67
CA ALA A 693 -13.38 -24.75 -10.86
C ALA A 693 -12.66 -23.41 -10.64
N PHE A 694 -12.54 -22.99 -9.39
CA PHE A 694 -11.99 -21.70 -8.99
C PHE A 694 -10.76 -21.85 -8.09
N HIS A 695 -9.78 -20.98 -8.27
CA HIS A 695 -8.54 -20.99 -7.51
C HIS A 695 -8.75 -20.79 -6.00
N GLY A 696 -9.58 -19.84 -5.61
CA GLY A 696 -9.80 -19.41 -4.24
C GLY A 696 -11.05 -20.02 -3.60
N TYR A 697 -11.64 -19.29 -2.66
CA TYR A 697 -12.86 -19.72 -1.97
C TYR A 697 -14.09 -19.65 -2.88
N PRO A 698 -14.93 -20.71 -2.94
CA PRO A 698 -16.15 -20.73 -3.78
C PRO A 698 -17.09 -19.54 -3.55
N THR A 699 -17.12 -19.01 -2.33
CA THR A 699 -17.97 -17.89 -1.94
C THR A 699 -17.75 -16.64 -2.77
N LEU A 700 -16.51 -16.37 -3.20
CA LEU A 700 -16.21 -15.21 -4.05
C LEU A 700 -16.90 -15.29 -5.41
N ILE A 701 -16.91 -16.48 -6.04
CA ILE A 701 -17.63 -16.66 -7.31
C ILE A 701 -19.13 -16.50 -7.11
N HIS A 702 -19.69 -17.04 -6.03
CA HIS A 702 -21.11 -16.86 -5.72
C HIS A 702 -21.46 -15.39 -5.51
N GLU A 703 -20.61 -14.62 -4.85
CA GLU A 703 -20.78 -13.17 -4.67
C GLU A 703 -20.79 -12.45 -6.02
N LEU A 704 -19.79 -12.68 -6.87
CA LEU A 704 -19.64 -12.04 -8.17
C LEU A 704 -20.78 -12.40 -9.15
N THR A 705 -21.38 -13.58 -9.00
CA THR A 705 -22.42 -14.08 -9.92
C THR A 705 -23.84 -14.00 -9.37
N TYR A 706 -24.02 -13.50 -8.14
CA TYR A 706 -25.32 -13.49 -7.46
C TYR A 706 -26.44 -12.81 -8.25
N GLU A 707 -26.13 -11.76 -9.00
CA GLU A 707 -27.12 -11.02 -9.80
C GLU A 707 -27.27 -11.56 -11.23
N ARG A 708 -26.56 -12.61 -11.63
CA ARG A 708 -26.65 -13.22 -12.96
C ARG A 708 -27.92 -14.03 -13.11
N ASN A 709 -28.39 -14.19 -14.37
CA ASN A 709 -29.61 -14.92 -14.68
C ASN A 709 -29.48 -16.41 -14.39
N ASN A 710 -28.34 -17.01 -14.71
CA ASN A 710 -28.12 -18.44 -14.53
C ASN A 710 -27.59 -18.75 -13.12
N HIS A 711 -28.49 -19.30 -12.29
CA HIS A 711 -28.14 -19.76 -10.94
C HIS A 711 -27.84 -21.27 -10.88
N ASN A 712 -27.85 -21.98 -12.01
CA ASN A 712 -27.46 -23.38 -12.08
C ASN A 712 -25.93 -23.52 -12.15
N ILE A 713 -25.23 -22.97 -11.13
CA ILE A 713 -23.79 -22.95 -11.02
C ILE A 713 -23.35 -23.73 -9.79
N SER A 714 -22.45 -24.68 -9.99
CA SER A 714 -21.74 -25.41 -8.94
C SER A 714 -20.27 -24.96 -8.94
N VAL A 715 -19.81 -24.45 -7.81
CA VAL A 715 -18.45 -23.90 -7.68
C VAL A 715 -17.59 -24.80 -6.82
N HIS A 716 -16.46 -25.21 -7.36
CA HIS A 716 -15.41 -25.96 -6.69
C HIS A 716 -14.20 -25.05 -6.48
N GLY A 717 -13.65 -25.03 -5.26
CA GLY A 717 -12.49 -24.21 -4.92
C GLY A 717 -11.90 -24.69 -3.59
N TYR A 718 -11.05 -23.86 -3.00
CA TYR A 718 -10.43 -24.18 -1.73
C TYR A 718 -11.47 -24.16 -0.59
N GLN A 719 -11.46 -25.19 0.27
CA GLN A 719 -12.44 -25.44 1.33
C GLN A 719 -11.79 -25.62 2.72
N GLU A 720 -10.60 -25.07 2.93
CA GLU A 720 -9.81 -25.22 4.16
C GLU A 720 -9.41 -26.69 4.45
N GLU A 721 -9.41 -27.53 3.44
CA GLU A 721 -8.95 -28.90 3.56
C GLU A 721 -7.54 -29.01 3.01
N GLY A 722 -6.56 -29.20 3.89
CA GLY A 722 -5.17 -29.29 3.50
C GLY A 722 -4.30 -29.71 4.68
N THR A 723 -3.33 -30.57 4.38
CA THR A 723 -2.30 -31.02 5.29
C THR A 723 -1.12 -31.47 4.44
N ILE A 724 -0.15 -32.16 5.01
CA ILE A 724 0.91 -32.80 4.22
C ILE A 724 0.31 -33.97 3.44
N THR A 725 0.29 -33.86 2.12
CA THR A 725 -0.25 -34.85 1.20
C THR A 725 0.43 -34.77 -0.17
N THR A 726 -0.20 -35.29 -1.22
CA THR A 726 0.27 -35.11 -2.61
C THR A 726 -0.50 -33.99 -3.30
N PRO A 727 0.03 -33.37 -4.39
CA PRO A 727 -0.64 -32.30 -5.10
C PRO A 727 -2.06 -32.66 -5.56
N PHE A 728 -2.27 -33.88 -6.04
CA PHE A 728 -3.60 -34.28 -6.48
C PHE A 728 -4.53 -34.62 -5.31
N ASP A 729 -4.02 -35.26 -4.24
CA ASP A 729 -4.84 -35.54 -3.05
C ASP A 729 -5.34 -34.25 -2.37
N MET A 730 -4.56 -33.17 -2.39
CA MET A 730 -5.01 -31.88 -1.93
C MET A 730 -6.22 -31.37 -2.73
N ARG A 731 -6.21 -31.57 -4.06
CA ARG A 731 -7.37 -31.26 -4.93
C ARG A 731 -8.58 -32.15 -4.62
N VAL A 732 -8.33 -33.43 -4.32
CA VAL A 732 -9.38 -34.38 -3.93
C VAL A 732 -10.02 -33.99 -2.60
N GLN A 733 -9.23 -33.59 -1.60
CA GLN A 733 -9.74 -33.15 -0.31
C GLN A 733 -10.65 -31.91 -0.46
N ASN A 734 -10.33 -31.02 -1.38
CA ASN A 734 -11.11 -29.83 -1.68
C ASN A 734 -12.14 -30.03 -2.81
N GLN A 735 -12.31 -31.25 -3.31
CA GLN A 735 -13.28 -31.63 -4.35
C GLN A 735 -13.16 -30.87 -5.67
N ILE A 736 -11.97 -30.33 -5.99
CA ILE A 736 -11.70 -29.61 -7.25
C ILE A 736 -10.97 -30.50 -8.28
N ASP A 737 -10.72 -31.75 -7.93
CA ASP A 737 -10.07 -32.70 -8.80
C ASP A 737 -10.98 -33.17 -9.96
N ARG A 738 -10.38 -33.65 -11.03
CA ARG A 738 -11.07 -34.09 -12.26
C ARG A 738 -12.18 -35.10 -12.02
N PHE A 739 -12.04 -36.00 -11.06
CA PHE A 739 -13.03 -37.02 -10.79
C PHE A 739 -14.27 -36.46 -10.11
N ASN A 740 -14.09 -35.57 -9.13
CA ASN A 740 -15.21 -34.88 -8.50
C ASN A 740 -15.90 -33.91 -9.46
N LEU A 741 -15.16 -33.18 -10.31
CA LEU A 741 -15.75 -32.34 -11.35
C LEU A 741 -16.60 -33.11 -12.35
N VAL A 742 -16.14 -34.29 -12.79
CA VAL A 742 -16.93 -35.20 -13.65
C VAL A 742 -18.19 -35.68 -12.95
N LYS A 743 -18.10 -36.09 -11.69
CA LYS A 743 -19.26 -36.54 -10.90
C LYS A 743 -20.29 -35.45 -10.79
N ASP A 744 -19.87 -34.23 -10.50
CA ASP A 744 -20.77 -33.10 -10.34
C ASP A 744 -21.44 -32.74 -11.67
N ALA A 745 -20.71 -32.70 -12.78
CA ALA A 745 -21.28 -32.50 -14.10
C ALA A 745 -22.38 -33.51 -14.41
N ILE A 746 -22.13 -34.80 -14.14
CA ILE A 746 -23.11 -35.87 -14.37
C ILE A 746 -24.34 -35.75 -13.46
N MET A 747 -24.18 -35.38 -12.20
CA MET A 747 -25.30 -35.18 -11.27
C MET A 747 -26.26 -34.06 -11.74
N HIS A 748 -25.77 -33.06 -12.44
CA HIS A 748 -26.59 -31.99 -13.04
C HIS A 748 -27.24 -32.37 -14.38
N LEU A 749 -26.97 -33.59 -14.90
CA LEU A 749 -27.48 -34.10 -16.18
C LEU A 749 -28.29 -35.38 -15.98
N PRO A 750 -29.43 -35.33 -15.30
CA PRO A 750 -30.26 -36.51 -14.96
C PRO A 750 -30.72 -37.32 -16.18
N GLN A 751 -30.76 -36.69 -17.36
CA GLN A 751 -31.12 -37.34 -18.62
C GLN A 751 -30.13 -38.45 -19.02
N LEU A 752 -28.93 -38.49 -18.50
CA LEU A 752 -27.92 -39.51 -18.77
C LEU A 752 -28.25 -40.87 -18.12
N GLY A 753 -29.12 -40.88 -17.12
CA GLY A 753 -29.66 -42.10 -16.51
C GLY A 753 -28.58 -43.10 -16.06
N ASN A 754 -28.71 -44.35 -16.48
CA ASN A 754 -27.75 -45.40 -16.05
C ASN A 754 -26.31 -45.16 -16.52
N LYS A 755 -26.10 -44.59 -17.68
CA LYS A 755 -24.76 -44.27 -18.17
C LYS A 755 -24.07 -43.31 -17.19
N GLY A 756 -24.77 -42.25 -16.76
CA GLY A 756 -24.26 -41.30 -15.75
C GLY A 756 -23.93 -42.01 -14.43
N SER A 757 -24.81 -42.89 -13.93
CA SER A 757 -24.58 -43.63 -12.70
C SER A 757 -23.32 -44.54 -12.77
N PHE A 758 -23.08 -45.15 -13.91
CA PHE A 758 -21.87 -45.97 -14.13
C PHE A 758 -20.61 -45.10 -14.12
N LEU A 759 -20.65 -43.94 -14.75
CA LEU A 759 -19.51 -43.05 -14.77
C LEU A 759 -19.18 -42.49 -13.36
N ILE A 760 -20.22 -42.12 -12.59
CA ILE A 760 -20.03 -41.70 -11.18
C ILE A 760 -19.37 -42.84 -10.39
N GLN A 761 -19.79 -44.11 -10.55
CA GLN A 761 -19.17 -45.20 -9.86
C GLN A 761 -17.70 -45.37 -10.28
N LYS A 762 -17.39 -45.27 -11.57
CA LYS A 762 -16.02 -45.32 -12.08
C LYS A 762 -15.13 -44.27 -11.47
N MET A 763 -15.65 -43.01 -11.29
CA MET A 763 -14.90 -41.90 -10.64
C MET A 763 -14.67 -42.24 -9.15
N ASN A 764 -15.66 -42.79 -8.45
CA ASN A 764 -15.49 -43.19 -7.06
C ASN A 764 -14.42 -44.31 -6.91
N ASP A 765 -14.38 -45.29 -7.82
CA ASP A 765 -13.36 -46.33 -7.82
C ASP A 765 -11.97 -45.74 -8.03
N LYS A 766 -11.83 -44.76 -8.91
CA LYS A 766 -10.57 -44.03 -9.14
C LYS A 766 -10.11 -43.23 -7.90
N LEU A 767 -11.00 -42.61 -7.18
CA LEU A 767 -10.70 -41.92 -5.91
C LEU A 767 -10.20 -42.92 -4.84
N VAL A 768 -10.80 -44.11 -4.77
CA VAL A 768 -10.37 -45.17 -3.85
C VAL A 768 -8.97 -45.70 -4.24
N GLU A 769 -8.75 -45.97 -5.53
CA GLU A 769 -7.47 -46.41 -6.09
C GLU A 769 -6.36 -45.40 -5.75
N HIS A 770 -6.63 -44.10 -6.00
CA HIS A 770 -5.73 -43.04 -5.69
C HIS A 770 -5.38 -42.98 -4.19
N LYS A 771 -6.39 -43.07 -3.30
CA LYS A 771 -6.16 -43.02 -1.85
C LYS A 771 -5.30 -44.16 -1.35
N GLN A 772 -5.51 -45.37 -1.89
CA GLN A 772 -4.67 -46.52 -1.59
C GLN A 772 -3.23 -46.35 -2.10
N TYR A 773 -3.07 -45.83 -3.31
CA TYR A 773 -1.77 -45.66 -3.92
C TYR A 773 -0.91 -44.59 -3.16
N ILE A 774 -1.48 -43.46 -2.80
CA ILE A 774 -0.73 -42.45 -2.04
C ILE A 774 -0.34 -42.94 -0.64
N ALA A 775 -1.20 -43.76 -0.01
CA ALA A 775 -0.90 -44.32 1.31
C ALA A 775 0.29 -45.32 1.26
N GLU A 776 0.49 -45.97 0.13
CA GLU A 776 1.57 -46.96 -0.07
C GLU A 776 2.86 -46.29 -0.59
N TYR A 777 2.73 -45.39 -1.57
CA TYR A 777 3.89 -44.88 -2.33
C TYR A 777 4.25 -43.43 -2.01
N GLY A 778 3.40 -42.67 -1.31
CA GLY A 778 3.64 -41.25 -0.97
C GLY A 778 3.67 -40.30 -2.20
N GLN A 779 3.06 -40.70 -3.31
CA GLN A 779 2.98 -39.90 -4.56
C GLN A 779 1.69 -40.21 -5.31
N ASP A 780 1.30 -39.30 -6.21
CA ASP A 780 0.12 -39.45 -7.07
C ASP A 780 0.29 -40.59 -8.07
N LEU A 781 -0.83 -41.15 -8.55
CA LEU A 781 -0.85 -42.15 -9.63
C LEU A 781 -0.10 -41.63 -10.86
N GLU A 782 0.58 -42.53 -11.58
CA GLU A 782 1.36 -42.20 -12.77
C GLU A 782 0.50 -41.53 -13.85
N GLU A 783 -0.73 -42.02 -14.06
CA GLU A 783 -1.68 -41.47 -15.02
C GLU A 783 -2.11 -40.04 -14.67
N ILE A 784 -2.05 -39.64 -13.39
CA ILE A 784 -2.32 -38.27 -12.92
C ILE A 784 -1.12 -37.37 -13.18
N ARG A 785 0.09 -37.83 -12.79
CA ARG A 785 1.33 -37.07 -12.92
C ARG A 785 1.73 -36.81 -14.37
N ASN A 786 1.48 -37.77 -15.26
CA ASN A 786 1.85 -37.76 -16.66
C ASN A 786 0.67 -37.44 -17.58
N TRP A 787 -0.43 -36.91 -17.02
CA TRP A 787 -1.58 -36.57 -17.82
C TRP A 787 -1.21 -35.49 -18.86
N GLU A 788 -1.69 -35.69 -20.07
CA GLU A 788 -1.59 -34.76 -21.18
C GLU A 788 -2.94 -34.62 -21.88
N TRP A 789 -3.22 -33.42 -22.38
CA TRP A 789 -4.42 -33.18 -23.18
C TRP A 789 -4.38 -33.99 -24.49
N HIS A 790 -5.47 -34.58 -24.81
CA HIS A 790 -5.71 -35.18 -26.15
C HIS A 790 -7.13 -34.79 -26.65
N LYS A 791 -7.25 -34.56 -27.94
CA LYS A 791 -8.49 -34.14 -28.60
C LYS A 791 -9.52 -35.27 -28.64
#